data_b973bd274fe2d9905df92986816b2966
#
_entry.id   b973bd274fe2d9905df92986816b2966
#
_cell.length_a   1.000
_cell.length_b   1.000
_cell.length_c   1.000
_cell.angle_alpha   90.00
_cell.angle_beta   90.00
_cell.angle_gamma   90.00
#
_symmetry.space_group_name_H-M   'P 1'
#
loop_
_entity.id
_entity.type
_entity.pdbx_description
1 polymer ?
#
loop_
_entity_poly.entity_id
_entity_poly.type
_entity_poly.pdbx_seq_one_letter_code
_entity_poly.pdbx_strand_id
1 'polypeptide(L)'
;MPLTKVDLAPGFNKQVTQTGAEGRWTDGDFVRFRYGLPEKIGGWEQILEGTLIGAAREQFVWADLDGRRYAAIGTNKILAIYYEGAFFDITPLGTALTSCTFDTVNTSATVTVNKAAHALEPGDIFLFSSVTPPTGAGYVASDFETKPFQVVTVPDSDSFTITMASAAGTTVNGSGSATVTPYIKPGALGFTYGFGWGTGLWGGGQQVFSTLNGALLDDTAGTGGSGTSITLASTTGFPATGTIKVGAEFISYTGISSNDLTGITRAAAGTRSAHSSGAGVEVFTGWGVASLSQTLTTDPASWSLDNFGEKLIATIKNGQSFEWNPINSNSNALNTRATVITNAPTASVMSLVSDRDRHLIMLGTETTIGDTGTQDKLFIRFSDQENISDYTPTSVNTAGTFRLDSGTKIVGAVKGKDYTFILTDNAAYVMQFVGPPFTFSIRQVGSNCGCIGQHAMKYVNGAVYWMGESGGFFVFDGTVKSLPCEVEDFVFTTKNGDNLGVNYQNGESVYAGLNHLYEEICWYYPKAGSDFNDRYVCFNYQDRTWVTGSLSRTTWVDANLYSVPYATEFTSTGTGSFPDVQGVTNINGSTTYYAQETGVDQVDTAGNKTAIPAFIESGDFSLNIEGNAQVFMSMRRFVPDFKTIQGDAQVTILLRDFPSDTEVSSPLGPFTVTGST
;
A
#
# COMPACT_ATOMS: atom_id res chain seq x y z
N MET A 1 -30.81 1.67 -47.83
CA MET A 1 -30.19 0.51 -47.15
C MET A 1 -30.79 0.40 -45.79
N PRO A 2 -31.15 -0.77 -45.32
CA PRO A 2 -31.64 -0.94 -43.96
C PRO A 2 -30.49 -0.64 -42.97
N LEU A 3 -30.78 -0.05 -41.84
CA LEU A 3 -29.85 0.05 -40.70
C LEU A 3 -29.77 -1.33 -40.03
N THR A 4 -28.52 -1.75 -39.76
CA THR A 4 -28.28 -2.98 -38.99
C THR A 4 -27.91 -2.57 -37.58
N LYS A 5 -28.54 -3.16 -36.57
CA LYS A 5 -28.21 -2.94 -35.18
C LYS A 5 -26.97 -3.79 -34.83
N VAL A 6 -26.00 -3.19 -34.16
CA VAL A 6 -24.89 -3.89 -33.53
C VAL A 6 -25.19 -4.02 -32.05
N ASP A 7 -25.45 -5.24 -31.58
CA ASP A 7 -25.67 -5.54 -30.17
C ASP A 7 -24.38 -6.04 -29.56
N LEU A 8 -23.96 -5.42 -28.45
CA LEU A 8 -22.74 -5.77 -27.73
C LEU A 8 -23.12 -6.26 -26.32
N ALA A 9 -22.66 -7.44 -25.96
CA ALA A 9 -22.90 -7.99 -24.64
C ALA A 9 -22.09 -7.22 -23.57
N PRO A 10 -22.63 -7.02 -22.36
CA PRO A 10 -21.97 -6.29 -21.29
C PRO A 10 -20.74 -7.05 -20.75
N GLY A 11 -19.77 -6.30 -20.19
CA GLY A 11 -18.52 -6.83 -19.67
C GLY A 11 -17.41 -6.84 -20.71
N PHE A 12 -16.15 -6.74 -20.22
CA PHE A 12 -14.97 -6.86 -21.06
C PHE A 12 -14.56 -8.32 -21.21
N ASN A 13 -14.24 -8.74 -22.43
CA ASN A 13 -13.60 -10.01 -22.69
C ASN A 13 -12.20 -9.79 -23.30
N LYS A 14 -11.17 -10.01 -22.48
CA LYS A 14 -9.75 -9.88 -22.89
C LYS A 14 -9.04 -11.22 -23.09
N GLN A 15 -9.78 -12.34 -23.02
CA GLN A 15 -9.21 -13.69 -23.17
C GLN A 15 -9.18 -14.17 -24.61
N VAL A 16 -9.91 -13.51 -25.49
CA VAL A 16 -9.98 -13.84 -26.91
C VAL A 16 -9.35 -12.74 -27.75
N THR A 17 -9.10 -13.03 -29.03
CA THR A 17 -8.64 -12.02 -29.98
C THR A 17 -9.73 -10.98 -30.28
N GLN A 18 -9.38 -9.81 -30.78
CA GLN A 18 -10.34 -8.77 -31.17
C GLN A 18 -11.45 -9.30 -32.09
N THR A 19 -11.08 -10.10 -33.08
CA THR A 19 -12.02 -10.76 -34.01
C THR A 19 -12.84 -11.85 -33.31
N GLY A 20 -12.25 -12.59 -32.36
CA GLY A 20 -12.95 -13.60 -31.57
C GLY A 20 -13.93 -13.01 -30.57
N ALA A 21 -13.83 -11.72 -30.28
CA ALA A 21 -14.72 -10.97 -29.40
C ALA A 21 -15.86 -10.28 -30.15
N GLU A 22 -16.25 -10.77 -31.33
CA GLU A 22 -17.40 -10.21 -32.05
C GLU A 22 -18.65 -10.18 -31.15
N GLY A 23 -19.34 -9.03 -31.12
CA GLY A 23 -20.50 -8.81 -30.25
C GLY A 23 -20.17 -8.59 -28.77
N ARG A 24 -18.90 -8.33 -28.42
CA ARG A 24 -18.44 -8.08 -27.05
C ARG A 24 -17.64 -6.78 -26.98
N TRP A 25 -17.53 -6.23 -25.78
CA TRP A 25 -16.58 -5.19 -25.45
C TRP A 25 -15.23 -5.83 -25.09
N THR A 26 -14.13 -5.23 -25.53
CA THR A 26 -12.76 -5.79 -25.35
C THR A 26 -11.90 -4.94 -24.44
N ASP A 27 -12.10 -3.64 -24.44
CA ASP A 27 -11.32 -2.73 -23.62
C ASP A 27 -12.13 -1.51 -23.19
N GLY A 28 -11.60 -0.80 -22.19
CA GLY A 28 -12.16 0.44 -21.68
C GLY A 28 -11.49 0.86 -20.40
N ASP A 29 -11.69 2.12 -20.03
CA ASP A 29 -11.24 2.68 -18.76
C ASP A 29 -12.32 3.61 -18.22
N PHE A 30 -12.48 3.64 -16.88
CA PHE A 30 -13.48 4.44 -16.16
C PHE A 30 -14.93 4.19 -16.63
N VAL A 31 -15.23 2.92 -16.96
CA VAL A 31 -16.54 2.47 -17.42
C VAL A 31 -16.99 1.29 -16.56
N ARG A 32 -18.28 1.24 -16.26
CA ARG A 32 -18.99 0.11 -15.67
C ARG A 32 -20.15 -0.33 -16.54
N PHE A 33 -20.70 -1.51 -16.26
CA PHE A 33 -21.94 -1.96 -16.88
C PHE A 33 -23.07 -1.96 -15.87
N ARG A 34 -24.19 -1.37 -16.26
CA ARG A 34 -25.40 -1.32 -15.45
C ARG A 34 -26.61 -1.63 -16.30
N TYR A 35 -27.39 -2.59 -15.89
CA TYR A 35 -28.55 -3.07 -16.65
C TYR A 35 -28.20 -3.45 -18.10
N GLY A 36 -27.02 -4.02 -18.31
CA GLY A 36 -26.51 -4.41 -19.62
C GLY A 36 -25.94 -3.29 -20.51
N LEU A 37 -25.93 -2.06 -20.03
CA LEU A 37 -25.41 -0.91 -20.78
C LEU A 37 -24.14 -0.37 -20.14
N PRO A 38 -23.13 0.06 -20.94
CA PRO A 38 -21.96 0.73 -20.42
C PRO A 38 -22.33 2.15 -19.96
N GLU A 39 -21.80 2.54 -18.80
CA GLU A 39 -21.87 3.91 -18.31
C GLU A 39 -20.52 4.34 -17.75
N LYS A 40 -20.20 5.63 -17.82
CA LYS A 40 -19.02 6.20 -17.18
C LYS A 40 -19.17 6.09 -15.66
N ILE A 41 -18.10 5.73 -14.94
CA ILE A 41 -18.12 5.75 -13.48
C ILE A 41 -18.29 7.20 -12.96
N GLY A 42 -18.77 7.32 -11.74
CA GLY A 42 -18.87 8.63 -11.07
C GLY A 42 -17.50 9.28 -10.89
N GLY A 43 -17.51 10.60 -10.72
CA GLY A 43 -16.31 11.38 -10.41
C GLY A 43 -15.89 11.20 -8.95
N TRP A 44 -14.85 11.94 -8.56
CA TRP A 44 -14.40 11.98 -7.18
C TRP A 44 -13.97 13.39 -6.78
N GLU A 45 -14.18 13.70 -5.53
CA GLU A 45 -13.87 15.00 -4.95
C GLU A 45 -12.88 14.87 -3.80
N GLN A 46 -11.84 15.67 -3.81
CA GLN A 46 -10.89 15.74 -2.70
C GLN A 46 -11.58 16.42 -1.49
N ILE A 47 -11.55 15.73 -0.34
CA ILE A 47 -12.31 16.16 0.84
C ILE A 47 -11.57 17.26 1.61
N LEU A 48 -10.24 17.22 1.67
CA LEU A 48 -9.39 18.11 2.43
C LEU A 48 -8.17 18.56 1.63
N GLU A 49 -7.71 19.80 1.84
CA GLU A 49 -6.42 20.27 1.29
C GLU A 49 -5.24 19.50 1.88
N GLY A 50 -5.33 19.11 3.17
CA GLY A 50 -4.29 18.37 3.85
C GLY A 50 -4.17 16.94 3.33
N THR A 51 -2.93 16.51 3.07
CA THR A 51 -2.61 15.14 2.68
C THR A 51 -1.89 14.43 3.81
N LEU A 52 -2.23 13.16 4.05
CA LEU A 52 -1.61 12.35 5.10
C LEU A 52 -0.18 11.96 4.71
N ILE A 53 0.71 11.93 5.68
CA ILE A 53 2.06 11.42 5.51
C ILE A 53 2.03 9.90 5.30
N GLY A 54 2.73 9.42 4.26
CA GLY A 54 2.86 8.00 3.94
C GLY A 54 1.71 7.45 3.10
N ALA A 55 1.77 6.15 2.80
CA ALA A 55 0.76 5.42 2.03
C ALA A 55 -0.31 4.84 2.96
N ALA A 56 -1.57 5.17 2.72
CA ALA A 56 -2.68 4.55 3.44
C ALA A 56 -2.74 3.04 3.13
N ARG A 57 -2.95 2.23 4.17
CA ARG A 57 -2.96 0.77 4.10
C ARG A 57 -4.29 0.17 4.50
N GLU A 58 -4.99 0.86 5.39
CA GLU A 58 -6.36 0.52 5.74
C GLU A 58 -7.15 1.75 6.11
N GLN A 59 -8.43 1.68 5.91
CA GLN A 59 -9.44 2.66 6.29
C GLN A 59 -10.64 1.94 6.90
N PHE A 60 -11.11 2.46 8.02
CA PHE A 60 -12.27 1.91 8.73
C PHE A 60 -13.20 3.02 9.20
N VAL A 61 -14.50 2.83 9.04
CA VAL A 61 -15.52 3.80 9.45
C VAL A 61 -16.45 3.18 10.47
N TRP A 62 -16.75 3.94 11.53
CA TRP A 62 -17.72 3.55 12.55
C TRP A 62 -18.43 4.78 13.13
N ALA A 63 -19.48 4.54 13.89
CA ALA A 63 -20.16 5.57 14.65
C ALA A 63 -20.18 5.21 16.13
N ASP A 64 -20.14 6.23 17.00
CA ASP A 64 -20.39 6.08 18.43
C ASP A 64 -21.89 6.06 18.75
N LEU A 65 -22.23 5.86 20.03
CA LEU A 65 -23.61 5.83 20.50
C LEU A 65 -24.33 7.18 20.36
N ASP A 66 -23.59 8.27 20.26
CA ASP A 66 -24.14 9.61 20.02
C ASP A 66 -24.37 9.89 18.52
N GLY A 67 -24.02 8.93 17.64
CA GLY A 67 -24.17 9.03 16.19
C GLY A 67 -23.06 9.83 15.49
N ARG A 68 -21.97 10.16 16.19
CA ARG A 68 -20.80 10.79 15.58
C ARG A 68 -20.07 9.78 14.72
N ARG A 69 -19.66 10.18 13.52
CA ARG A 69 -19.06 9.31 12.51
C ARG A 69 -17.56 9.56 12.42
N TYR A 70 -16.79 8.52 12.53
CA TYR A 70 -15.33 8.55 12.46
C TYR A 70 -14.83 7.71 11.29
N ALA A 71 -13.77 8.16 10.63
CA ALA A 71 -12.99 7.34 9.72
C ALA A 71 -11.54 7.27 10.22
N ALA A 72 -11.08 6.08 10.59
CA ALA A 72 -9.68 5.83 10.88
C ALA A 72 -8.94 5.51 9.57
N ILE A 73 -7.75 6.09 9.40
CA ILE A 73 -6.88 5.86 8.26
C ILE A 73 -5.49 5.55 8.79
N GLY A 74 -5.04 4.31 8.58
CA GLY A 74 -3.69 3.86 8.92
C GLY A 74 -2.77 3.95 7.72
N THR A 75 -1.69 4.74 7.83
CA THR A 75 -0.63 4.78 6.82
C THR A 75 0.60 3.97 7.30
N ASN A 76 1.60 3.80 6.46
CA ASN A 76 2.87 3.21 6.88
C ASN A 76 3.68 4.10 7.85
N LYS A 77 3.20 5.30 8.19
CA LYS A 77 3.86 6.26 9.09
C LYS A 77 2.99 6.69 10.27
N ILE A 78 1.70 6.86 10.07
CA ILE A 78 0.78 7.44 11.07
C ILE A 78 -0.55 6.68 11.12
N LEU A 79 -1.27 6.90 12.21
CA LEU A 79 -2.69 6.57 12.36
C LEU A 79 -3.47 7.86 12.59
N ALA A 80 -4.40 8.17 11.71
CA ALA A 80 -5.20 9.40 11.74
C ALA A 80 -6.69 9.09 11.82
N ILE A 81 -7.44 10.00 12.45
CA ILE A 81 -8.90 10.03 12.42
C ILE A 81 -9.36 11.20 11.59
N TYR A 82 -10.26 10.95 10.67
CA TYR A 82 -11.06 11.98 10.01
C TYR A 82 -12.39 12.15 10.76
N TYR A 83 -12.68 13.36 11.17
CA TYR A 83 -13.91 13.73 11.85
C TYR A 83 -14.30 15.16 11.51
N GLU A 84 -15.54 15.41 11.10
CA GLU A 84 -16.13 16.73 10.82
C GLU A 84 -15.24 17.67 9.98
N GLY A 85 -14.63 17.14 8.93
CA GLY A 85 -13.83 17.95 8.00
C GLY A 85 -12.39 18.22 8.45
N ALA A 86 -11.87 17.50 9.47
CA ALA A 86 -10.50 17.63 9.93
C ALA A 86 -9.85 16.28 10.20
N PHE A 87 -8.51 16.23 10.08
CA PHE A 87 -7.72 15.10 10.54
C PHE A 87 -7.22 15.32 11.98
N PHE A 88 -7.15 14.21 12.73
CA PHE A 88 -6.61 14.15 14.09
C PHE A 88 -5.58 13.03 14.15
N ASP A 89 -4.37 13.36 14.61
CA ASP A 89 -3.27 12.42 14.72
C ASP A 89 -3.37 11.64 16.05
N ILE A 90 -3.68 10.36 15.93
CA ILE A 90 -3.80 9.44 17.07
C ILE A 90 -2.69 8.37 17.07
N THR A 91 -1.64 8.56 16.26
CA THR A 91 -0.54 7.61 16.14
C THR A 91 0.01 7.23 17.51
N PRO A 92 0.13 5.93 17.83
CA PRO A 92 0.69 5.48 19.11
C PRO A 92 2.15 5.93 19.24
N LEU A 93 2.56 6.16 20.48
CA LEU A 93 3.93 6.56 20.80
C LEU A 93 4.74 5.38 21.35
N GLY A 94 6.00 5.32 20.94
CA GLY A 94 6.97 4.34 21.41
C GLY A 94 7.60 4.72 22.74
N THR A 95 8.67 4.00 23.09
CA THR A 95 9.39 4.25 24.34
C THR A 95 10.10 5.59 24.31
N ALA A 96 9.90 6.39 25.35
CA ALA A 96 10.53 7.69 25.48
C ALA A 96 12.05 7.58 25.70
N LEU A 97 12.82 8.31 24.92
CA LEU A 97 14.26 8.48 25.03
C LEU A 97 14.54 9.73 25.88
N THR A 98 14.90 9.52 27.14
CA THR A 98 15.16 10.63 28.09
C THR A 98 16.60 11.11 28.05
N SER A 99 16.84 12.32 28.52
CA SER A 99 18.18 12.91 28.64
C SER A 99 18.92 13.07 27.31
N CYS A 100 18.17 13.41 26.23
CA CYS A 100 18.78 13.81 24.97
C CYS A 100 19.42 15.20 25.14
N THR A 101 20.57 15.45 24.51
CA THR A 101 21.24 16.78 24.49
C THR A 101 21.37 17.27 23.06
N PHE A 102 21.69 18.55 22.89
CA PHE A 102 21.75 19.20 21.59
C PHE A 102 23.11 19.74 21.24
N ASP A 103 23.53 19.57 19.99
CA ASP A 103 24.64 20.28 19.40
C ASP A 103 24.12 21.21 18.31
N THR A 104 24.55 22.43 18.31
CA THR A 104 24.22 23.45 17.33
C THR A 104 25.43 24.05 16.67
N VAL A 105 25.26 24.50 15.43
CA VAL A 105 26.29 25.24 14.71
C VAL A 105 25.74 26.63 14.40
N ASN A 106 26.52 27.68 14.71
CA ASN A 106 26.14 29.05 14.46
C ASN A 106 25.70 29.23 12.99
N THR A 107 24.61 29.93 12.76
CA THR A 107 23.95 30.17 11.44
C THR A 107 23.44 28.91 10.72
N SER A 108 23.40 27.74 11.35
CA SER A 108 22.80 26.52 10.82
C SER A 108 21.44 26.27 11.45
N ALA A 109 20.48 25.86 10.63
CA ALA A 109 19.19 25.35 11.11
C ALA A 109 19.24 23.86 11.47
N THR A 110 20.33 23.14 11.11
CA THR A 110 20.51 21.75 11.49
C THR A 110 20.99 21.65 12.94
N VAL A 111 20.27 20.90 13.74
CA VAL A 111 20.59 20.59 15.13
C VAL A 111 20.83 19.10 15.25
N THR A 112 21.95 18.73 15.89
CA THR A 112 22.21 17.33 16.24
C THR A 112 21.63 17.04 17.61
N VAL A 113 20.92 15.94 17.71
CA VAL A 113 20.36 15.42 18.98
C VAL A 113 21.19 14.20 19.38
N ASN A 114 21.82 14.27 20.55
CA ASN A 114 22.67 13.20 21.07
C ASN A 114 21.88 12.31 22.03
N LYS A 115 21.87 11.02 21.74
CA LYS A 115 21.24 9.97 22.55
C LYS A 115 21.83 8.61 22.21
N ALA A 116 22.55 8.02 23.13
CA ALA A 116 23.16 6.70 22.94
C ALA A 116 22.10 5.63 22.61
N ALA A 117 22.39 4.80 21.62
CA ALA A 117 21.59 3.68 21.16
C ALA A 117 20.12 4.05 20.89
N HIS A 118 19.88 5.16 20.21
CA HIS A 118 18.53 5.71 20.00
C HIS A 118 17.68 4.88 19.04
N ALA A 119 18.24 4.03 18.20
CA ALA A 119 17.57 3.14 17.24
C ALA A 119 16.59 3.84 16.26
N LEU A 120 16.74 5.17 16.08
CA LEU A 120 15.95 5.93 15.10
C LEU A 120 16.61 5.85 13.72
N GLU A 121 15.81 5.99 12.68
CA GLU A 121 16.24 5.98 11.29
C GLU A 121 15.81 7.27 10.57
N PRO A 122 16.50 7.67 9.48
CA PRO A 122 16.07 8.80 8.68
C PRO A 122 14.60 8.64 8.24
N GLY A 123 13.81 9.70 8.43
CA GLY A 123 12.37 9.69 8.13
C GLY A 123 11.47 9.26 9.28
N ASP A 124 12.01 8.90 10.45
CA ASP A 124 11.22 8.66 11.65
C ASP A 124 10.64 9.96 12.20
N ILE A 125 9.41 9.87 12.71
CA ILE A 125 8.70 10.99 13.32
C ILE A 125 8.69 10.82 14.83
N PHE A 126 8.84 11.91 15.57
CA PHE A 126 8.84 11.90 17.02
C PHE A 126 8.38 13.24 17.61
N LEU A 127 8.09 13.22 18.89
CA LEU A 127 7.72 14.39 19.69
C LEU A 127 8.84 14.71 20.69
N PHE A 128 9.10 15.98 20.89
CA PHE A 128 9.86 16.47 22.02
C PHE A 128 8.94 16.77 23.21
N SER A 129 9.45 16.57 24.39
CA SER A 129 8.83 17.02 25.66
C SER A 129 9.89 17.33 26.69
N SER A 130 9.52 18.12 27.71
CA SER A 130 10.42 18.53 28.80
C SER A 130 11.73 19.16 28.30
N VAL A 131 11.61 20.05 27.29
CA VAL A 131 12.76 20.64 26.63
C VAL A 131 13.36 21.77 27.44
N THR A 132 14.65 21.65 27.75
CA THR A 132 15.50 22.77 28.13
C THR A 132 16.36 23.08 26.91
N PRO A 133 16.14 24.22 26.23
CA PRO A 133 16.85 24.54 24.99
C PRO A 133 18.37 24.68 25.18
N PRO A 134 19.15 24.47 24.12
CA PRO A 134 20.60 24.67 24.16
C PRO A 134 20.92 26.13 24.46
N THR A 135 21.79 26.35 25.45
CA THR A 135 22.09 27.69 25.99
C THR A 135 22.71 28.58 24.94
N GLY A 136 22.13 29.77 24.72
CA GLY A 136 22.65 30.78 23.80
C GLY A 136 22.37 30.50 22.32
N ALA A 137 21.74 29.42 21.97
CA ALA A 137 21.38 29.09 20.58
C ALA A 137 20.19 29.92 20.02
N GLY A 138 19.49 30.65 20.88
CA GLY A 138 18.36 31.49 20.48
C GLY A 138 17.03 30.76 20.37
N TYR A 139 16.96 29.49 20.76
CA TYR A 139 15.74 28.69 20.77
C TYR A 139 15.05 28.77 22.11
N VAL A 140 13.72 28.58 22.08
CA VAL A 140 12.85 28.44 23.25
C VAL A 140 12.18 27.05 23.23
N ALA A 141 11.67 26.59 24.38
CA ALA A 141 11.07 25.24 24.48
C ALA A 141 9.93 25.02 23.48
N SER A 142 9.12 26.03 23.21
CA SER A 142 8.02 25.95 22.23
C SER A 142 8.47 25.72 20.79
N ASP A 143 9.73 26.04 20.43
CA ASP A 143 10.27 25.73 19.10
C ASP A 143 10.40 24.23 18.85
N PHE A 144 10.47 23.45 19.93
CA PHE A 144 10.59 21.99 19.91
C PHE A 144 9.27 21.27 20.24
N GLU A 145 8.46 21.81 21.13
CA GLU A 145 7.32 21.08 21.73
C GLU A 145 5.99 21.30 21.03
N THR A 146 5.92 22.22 20.05
CA THR A 146 4.63 22.55 19.39
C THR A 146 4.25 21.61 18.26
N LYS A 147 5.25 20.94 17.65
CA LYS A 147 5.05 20.10 16.48
C LYS A 147 5.89 18.83 16.57
N PRO A 148 5.48 17.75 15.90
CA PRO A 148 6.36 16.61 15.68
C PRO A 148 7.56 17.02 14.80
N PHE A 149 8.66 16.30 14.96
CA PHE A 149 9.87 16.45 14.17
C PHE A 149 10.18 15.19 13.39
N GLN A 150 10.90 15.36 12.28
CA GLN A 150 11.46 14.25 11.52
C GLN A 150 12.95 14.11 11.76
N VAL A 151 13.42 12.87 11.86
CA VAL A 151 14.84 12.55 11.78
C VAL A 151 15.31 12.77 10.34
N VAL A 152 16.26 13.68 10.15
CA VAL A 152 16.79 14.01 8.82
C VAL A 152 17.92 13.06 8.43
N THR A 153 18.92 12.93 9.28
CA THR A 153 20.05 11.98 9.11
C THR A 153 20.39 11.33 10.44
N VAL A 154 21.03 10.17 10.37
CA VAL A 154 21.59 9.44 11.50
C VAL A 154 23.07 9.26 11.22
N PRO A 155 23.93 10.17 11.73
CA PRO A 155 25.37 10.07 11.55
C PRO A 155 25.98 8.81 12.17
N ASP A 156 25.49 8.42 13.35
CA ASP A 156 25.91 7.23 14.09
C ASP A 156 24.80 6.70 15.02
N SER A 157 25.08 5.64 15.78
CA SER A 157 24.11 5.02 16.70
C SER A 157 23.70 5.90 17.88
N ASP A 158 24.44 6.97 18.12
CA ASP A 158 24.33 7.80 19.33
C ASP A 158 23.91 9.24 19.02
N SER A 159 23.66 9.55 17.73
CA SER A 159 23.26 10.87 17.31
C SER A 159 22.38 10.86 16.06
N PHE A 160 21.45 11.81 15.98
CA PHE A 160 20.62 12.07 14.81
C PHE A 160 20.42 13.57 14.60
N THR A 161 20.09 13.98 13.39
CA THR A 161 19.89 15.40 13.07
C THR A 161 18.43 15.72 12.80
N ILE A 162 18.07 16.96 13.12
CA ILE A 162 16.78 17.59 12.84
C ILE A 162 16.99 18.93 12.14
N THR A 163 15.94 19.46 11.52
CA THR A 163 15.96 20.82 10.95
C THR A 163 15.00 21.70 11.71
N MET A 164 15.51 22.77 12.29
CA MET A 164 14.73 23.79 12.97
C MET A 164 14.17 24.81 11.98
N ALA A 165 13.12 25.54 12.38
CA ALA A 165 12.54 26.61 11.56
C ALA A 165 13.47 27.83 11.39
N SER A 166 14.39 28.03 12.33
CA SER A 166 15.38 29.12 12.31
C SER A 166 16.79 28.59 12.56
N ALA A 167 17.78 29.34 12.11
CA ALA A 167 19.19 29.02 12.36
C ALA A 167 19.60 29.33 13.82
N ALA A 168 20.52 28.52 14.35
CA ALA A 168 21.08 28.73 15.68
C ALA A 168 21.94 29.99 15.75
N GLY A 169 21.83 30.71 16.84
CA GLY A 169 22.60 31.94 17.09
C GLY A 169 24.05 31.69 17.56
N THR A 170 24.36 30.47 18.04
CA THR A 170 25.70 30.09 18.53
C THR A 170 25.98 28.61 18.26
N THR A 171 27.29 28.29 18.27
CA THR A 171 27.74 26.89 18.29
C THR A 171 27.83 26.43 19.72
N VAL A 172 27.12 25.36 20.09
CA VAL A 172 27.20 24.69 21.41
C VAL A 172 27.20 23.18 21.21
N ASN A 173 27.84 22.45 22.15
CA ASN A 173 27.90 21.00 22.14
C ASN A 173 27.42 20.44 23.47
N GLY A 174 26.58 19.38 23.41
CA GLY A 174 26.04 18.67 24.56
C GLY A 174 25.24 19.57 25.51
N SER A 175 24.55 20.60 24.97
CA SER A 175 23.82 21.59 25.77
C SER A 175 22.32 21.34 25.78
N GLY A 176 21.66 21.77 26.85
CA GLY A 176 20.21 21.55 27.01
C GLY A 176 19.85 20.12 27.36
N SER A 177 18.55 19.86 27.42
CA SER A 177 18.03 18.49 27.65
C SER A 177 16.65 18.35 27.04
N ALA A 178 16.29 17.15 26.61
CA ALA A 178 14.95 16.83 26.13
C ALA A 178 14.60 15.36 26.34
N THR A 179 13.31 15.08 26.28
CA THR A 179 12.77 13.73 26.07
C THR A 179 12.26 13.65 24.64
N VAL A 180 12.71 12.64 23.90
CA VAL A 180 12.28 12.31 22.54
C VAL A 180 11.38 11.09 22.59
N THR A 181 10.14 11.20 22.10
CA THR A 181 9.20 10.09 22.07
C THR A 181 8.84 9.78 20.60
N PRO A 182 9.37 8.68 20.02
CA PRO A 182 9.13 8.33 18.64
C PRO A 182 7.68 7.87 18.42
N TYR A 183 7.17 8.07 17.20
CA TYR A 183 5.97 7.40 16.73
C TYR A 183 6.27 5.93 16.52
N ILE A 184 5.30 5.05 16.83
CA ILE A 184 5.42 3.64 16.49
C ILE A 184 5.31 3.51 14.97
N LYS A 185 6.29 2.85 14.37
CA LYS A 185 6.35 2.61 12.92
C LYS A 185 5.52 1.39 12.56
N PRO A 186 4.52 1.50 11.66
CA PRO A 186 3.82 0.33 11.15
C PRO A 186 4.69 -0.56 10.27
N GLY A 187 5.68 0.00 9.58
CA GLY A 187 6.64 -0.75 8.78
C GLY A 187 7.04 -0.06 7.48
N ALA A 188 7.53 -0.86 6.53
CA ALA A 188 8.07 -0.37 5.26
C ALA A 188 6.98 0.21 4.35
N LEU A 189 7.38 1.17 3.49
CA LEU A 189 6.51 1.75 2.48
C LEU A 189 6.16 0.75 1.38
N GLY A 190 7.11 -0.05 0.94
CA GLY A 190 6.95 -1.07 -0.09
C GLY A 190 7.56 -2.38 0.34
N PHE A 191 7.51 -3.36 -0.54
CA PHE A 191 8.16 -4.63 -0.34
C PHE A 191 9.67 -4.44 -0.25
N THR A 192 10.29 -4.96 0.79
CA THR A 192 11.73 -4.88 1.00
C THR A 192 12.34 -6.27 0.82
N TYR A 193 13.25 -6.36 -0.13
CA TYR A 193 13.98 -7.59 -0.36
C TYR A 193 15.04 -7.82 0.73
N GLY A 194 15.10 -9.04 1.25
CA GLY A 194 16.24 -9.50 2.02
C GLY A 194 17.42 -9.88 1.10
N PHE A 195 18.53 -10.32 1.69
CA PHE A 195 19.69 -10.82 0.98
C PHE A 195 19.78 -12.34 1.09
N GLY A 196 20.20 -13.01 0.03
CA GLY A 196 20.50 -14.44 0.03
C GLY A 196 19.63 -15.28 -0.91
N TRP A 197 19.73 -16.60 -0.75
CA TRP A 197 18.98 -17.56 -1.55
C TRP A 197 17.47 -17.49 -1.26
N GLY A 198 16.68 -17.44 -2.32
CA GLY A 198 15.21 -17.39 -2.20
C GLY A 198 14.63 -16.02 -1.86
N THR A 199 15.44 -14.97 -1.82
CA THR A 199 15.01 -13.62 -1.47
C THR A 199 14.99 -12.70 -2.69
N GLY A 200 14.11 -12.93 -3.67
CA GLY A 200 13.96 -12.06 -4.82
C GLY A 200 14.67 -12.53 -6.09
N LEU A 201 15.15 -11.60 -6.89
CA LEU A 201 15.79 -11.88 -8.19
C LEU A 201 17.03 -12.77 -8.06
N TRP A 202 17.34 -13.49 -9.14
CA TRP A 202 18.55 -14.32 -9.23
C TRP A 202 19.80 -13.53 -8.83
N GLY A 203 20.45 -13.92 -7.75
CA GLY A 203 21.70 -13.32 -7.28
C GLY A 203 21.60 -12.47 -6.01
N GLY A 204 20.46 -12.37 -5.37
CA GLY A 204 20.30 -11.71 -4.08
C GLY A 204 19.28 -10.55 -4.09
N GLY A 205 18.98 -10.07 -2.91
CA GLY A 205 17.97 -9.05 -2.66
C GLY A 205 18.39 -7.64 -3.05
N GLN A 206 17.77 -6.68 -2.40
CA GLN A 206 17.98 -5.27 -2.71
C GLN A 206 19.48 -4.94 -2.64
N GLN A 207 20.01 -4.47 -3.74
CA GLN A 207 21.38 -4.00 -3.81
C GLN A 207 21.50 -2.68 -3.03
N VAL A 208 22.57 -2.52 -2.30
CA VAL A 208 22.89 -1.23 -1.71
C VAL A 208 23.47 -0.37 -2.82
N PHE A 209 22.86 0.78 -3.04
CA PHE A 209 23.28 1.74 -4.06
C PHE A 209 23.95 2.94 -3.41
N SER A 210 24.98 3.44 -4.10
CA SER A 210 25.61 4.72 -3.81
C SER A 210 26.02 5.36 -5.14
N THR A 211 26.71 6.48 -5.07
CA THR A 211 27.33 7.12 -6.24
C THR A 211 28.78 7.45 -5.94
N LEU A 212 29.60 7.52 -6.98
CA LEU A 212 30.98 7.97 -6.85
C LEU A 212 31.00 9.45 -6.45
N ASN A 213 31.72 9.75 -5.38
CA ASN A 213 32.04 11.12 -4.97
C ASN A 213 33.39 11.53 -5.53
N GLY A 214 33.49 11.61 -6.85
CA GLY A 214 34.68 11.85 -7.63
C GLY A 214 34.78 10.94 -8.84
N ALA A 215 35.48 11.36 -9.88
CA ALA A 215 35.68 10.53 -11.07
C ALA A 215 36.75 9.46 -10.79
N LEU A 216 36.50 8.22 -11.29
CA LEU A 216 37.51 7.17 -11.35
C LEU A 216 38.20 7.20 -12.70
N LEU A 217 39.50 7.37 -12.73
CA LEU A 217 40.31 7.35 -13.95
C LEU A 217 40.56 5.90 -14.41
N ASP A 218 40.83 5.71 -15.69
CA ASP A 218 41.25 4.43 -16.25
C ASP A 218 42.77 4.22 -16.02
N ASP A 219 43.17 4.25 -14.78
CA ASP A 219 44.54 3.98 -14.33
C ASP A 219 44.55 2.86 -13.26
N THR A 220 45.74 2.35 -12.93
CA THR A 220 45.89 1.28 -11.97
C THR A 220 45.51 1.69 -10.55
N ALA A 221 45.58 2.97 -10.21
CA ALA A 221 45.21 3.50 -8.92
C ALA A 221 43.70 3.86 -8.84
N GLY A 222 43.08 4.20 -9.97
CA GLY A 222 41.62 4.43 -10.08
C GLY A 222 41.10 5.68 -9.37
N THR A 223 41.96 6.49 -8.80
CA THR A 223 41.60 7.56 -7.86
C THR A 223 42.29 8.89 -8.17
N GLY A 224 42.64 9.10 -9.47
CA GLY A 224 43.37 10.34 -9.85
C GLY A 224 44.84 10.37 -9.47
N GLY A 225 45.47 9.19 -9.37
CA GLY A 225 46.95 9.09 -9.27
C GLY A 225 47.58 9.02 -7.88
N SER A 226 46.81 8.92 -6.81
CA SER A 226 47.38 8.83 -5.46
C SER A 226 46.73 7.84 -4.50
N GLY A 227 45.68 7.11 -4.92
CA GLY A 227 44.86 6.48 -3.94
C GLY A 227 44.69 4.98 -4.09
N THR A 228 44.64 4.33 -2.95
CA THR A 228 44.17 2.95 -2.75
C THR A 228 42.70 2.91 -2.32
N SER A 229 42.00 4.03 -2.48
CA SER A 229 40.60 4.18 -2.04
C SER A 229 39.69 4.82 -3.09
N ILE A 230 38.43 4.50 -3.00
CA ILE A 230 37.34 5.08 -3.81
C ILE A 230 36.34 5.74 -2.86
N THR A 231 36.14 7.04 -2.99
CA THR A 231 35.18 7.78 -2.18
C THR A 231 33.78 7.67 -2.78
N LEU A 232 32.81 7.27 -1.97
CA LEU A 232 31.39 7.21 -2.31
C LEU A 232 30.62 8.36 -1.66
N ALA A 233 29.45 8.65 -2.16
CA ALA A 233 28.52 9.59 -1.51
C ALA A 233 28.08 9.06 -0.13
N SER A 234 27.94 7.74 0.01
CA SER A 234 27.66 7.04 1.27
C SER A 234 28.13 5.60 1.17
N THR A 235 28.65 5.06 2.27
CA THR A 235 28.96 3.63 2.43
C THR A 235 27.99 2.92 3.36
N THR A 236 26.89 3.59 3.74
CA THR A 236 25.86 3.01 4.61
C THR A 236 25.28 1.74 3.97
N GLY A 237 25.28 0.63 4.71
CA GLY A 237 24.80 -0.66 4.24
C GLY A 237 25.82 -1.45 3.40
N PHE A 238 27.01 -0.90 3.11
CA PHE A 238 28.08 -1.66 2.45
C PHE A 238 28.71 -2.63 3.43
N PRO A 239 29.04 -3.87 3.00
CA PRO A 239 29.81 -4.79 3.83
C PRO A 239 31.22 -4.28 4.08
N ALA A 240 31.84 -4.68 5.20
CA ALA A 240 33.19 -4.27 5.54
C ALA A 240 34.23 -4.60 4.46
N THR A 241 33.99 -5.64 3.69
CA THR A 241 34.78 -6.07 2.52
C THR A 241 33.86 -6.61 1.45
N GLY A 242 34.21 -6.49 0.18
CA GLY A 242 33.31 -7.00 -0.87
C GLY A 242 33.71 -6.58 -2.26
N THR A 243 32.74 -6.66 -3.16
CA THR A 243 32.88 -6.22 -4.55
C THR A 243 31.77 -5.26 -4.89
N ILE A 244 32.11 -4.16 -5.52
CA ILE A 244 31.15 -3.20 -6.09
C ILE A 244 31.14 -3.34 -7.62
N LYS A 245 30.01 -2.93 -8.22
CA LYS A 245 29.86 -2.80 -9.66
C LYS A 245 29.66 -1.34 -10.01
N VAL A 246 30.44 -0.85 -10.97
CA VAL A 246 30.33 0.51 -11.51
C VAL A 246 30.26 0.37 -13.04
N GLY A 247 29.10 0.63 -13.61
CA GLY A 247 28.88 0.30 -15.04
C GLY A 247 29.06 -1.20 -15.31
N ALA A 248 30.02 -1.56 -16.17
CA ALA A 248 30.36 -2.97 -16.46
C ALA A 248 31.57 -3.48 -15.68
N GLU A 249 32.22 -2.63 -14.87
CA GLU A 249 33.42 -2.99 -14.09
C GLU A 249 33.06 -3.48 -12.70
N PHE A 250 33.72 -4.56 -12.26
CA PHE A 250 33.66 -5.05 -10.88
C PHE A 250 34.95 -4.68 -10.16
N ILE A 251 34.83 -4.06 -9.01
CA ILE A 251 35.94 -3.56 -8.19
C ILE A 251 35.82 -4.17 -6.82
N SER A 252 36.84 -4.92 -6.38
CA SER A 252 36.87 -5.45 -5.01
C SER A 252 37.54 -4.46 -4.06
N TYR A 253 37.11 -4.49 -2.80
CA TYR A 253 37.71 -3.69 -1.71
C TYR A 253 37.83 -4.53 -0.45
N THR A 254 38.79 -4.18 0.41
CA THR A 254 39.11 -4.93 1.62
C THR A 254 38.81 -4.20 2.91
N GLY A 255 38.32 -2.97 2.84
CA GLY A 255 37.99 -2.17 4.03
C GLY A 255 37.17 -0.95 3.68
N ILE A 256 36.53 -0.37 4.71
CA ILE A 256 35.80 0.90 4.66
C ILE A 256 36.39 1.84 5.73
N SER A 257 36.61 3.09 5.35
CA SER A 257 37.00 4.17 6.27
C SER A 257 36.14 5.39 5.96
N SER A 258 35.16 5.69 6.82
CA SER A 258 34.15 6.71 6.53
C SER A 258 33.40 6.38 5.21
N ASN A 259 33.43 7.28 4.24
CA ASN A 259 32.84 7.06 2.91
C ASN A 259 33.83 6.52 1.86
N ASP A 260 35.04 6.09 2.29
CA ASP A 260 36.05 5.55 1.41
C ASP A 260 36.07 4.03 1.45
N LEU A 261 36.01 3.40 0.29
CA LEU A 261 36.34 1.99 0.11
C LEU A 261 37.89 1.90 -0.04
N THR A 262 38.53 1.09 0.79
CA THR A 262 39.99 0.96 0.87
C THR A 262 40.48 -0.40 0.42
N GLY A 263 41.75 -0.50 0.03
CA GLY A 263 42.35 -1.75 -0.45
C GLY A 263 41.66 -2.25 -1.73
N ILE A 264 41.43 -1.36 -2.66
CA ILE A 264 40.70 -1.62 -3.89
C ILE A 264 41.52 -2.40 -4.91
N THR A 265 40.83 -3.28 -5.66
CA THR A 265 41.36 -3.94 -6.85
C THR A 265 40.41 -3.68 -8.00
N ARG A 266 40.86 -2.90 -9.00
CA ARG A 266 40.11 -2.54 -10.20
C ARG A 266 40.03 -3.76 -11.14
N ALA A 267 38.93 -3.83 -11.87
CA ALA A 267 38.66 -4.96 -12.79
C ALA A 267 38.82 -6.34 -12.15
N ALA A 268 38.34 -6.51 -10.92
CA ALA A 268 38.25 -7.83 -10.28
C ALA A 268 37.45 -8.82 -11.14
N ALA A 269 36.48 -8.27 -11.92
CA ALA A 269 35.86 -8.88 -13.09
C ALA A 269 35.42 -7.75 -14.04
N GLY A 270 35.19 -8.09 -15.30
CA GLY A 270 34.87 -7.11 -16.35
C GLY A 270 36.11 -6.36 -16.86
N THR A 271 35.89 -5.27 -17.59
CA THR A 271 36.95 -4.44 -18.15
C THR A 271 37.05 -3.14 -17.37
N ARG A 272 38.25 -2.79 -16.97
CA ARG A 272 38.51 -1.50 -16.33
C ARG A 272 38.20 -0.35 -17.28
N SER A 273 37.56 0.67 -16.76
CA SER A 273 37.17 1.87 -17.52
C SER A 273 37.15 3.10 -16.61
N ALA A 274 37.21 4.28 -17.22
CA ALA A 274 36.96 5.52 -16.50
C ALA A 274 35.46 5.65 -16.16
N HIS A 275 35.18 6.15 -14.96
CA HIS A 275 33.81 6.43 -14.51
C HIS A 275 33.69 7.88 -14.03
N SER A 276 32.60 8.55 -14.42
CA SER A 276 32.33 9.92 -14.03
C SER A 276 31.97 10.04 -12.55
N SER A 277 32.24 11.19 -11.94
CA SER A 277 31.66 11.55 -10.65
C SER A 277 30.13 11.46 -10.75
N GLY A 278 29.48 10.91 -9.71
CA GLY A 278 28.04 10.64 -9.71
C GLY A 278 27.63 9.33 -10.39
N ALA A 279 28.56 8.56 -10.97
CA ALA A 279 28.23 7.24 -11.51
C ALA A 279 27.68 6.32 -10.43
N GLY A 280 26.64 5.56 -10.76
CA GLY A 280 26.01 4.60 -9.85
C GLY A 280 26.98 3.50 -9.43
N VAL A 281 26.98 3.21 -8.14
CA VAL A 281 27.76 2.14 -7.51
C VAL A 281 26.82 1.15 -6.86
N GLU A 282 26.96 -0.11 -7.22
CA GLU A 282 26.15 -1.20 -6.69
C GLU A 282 27.04 -2.17 -5.92
N VAL A 283 26.59 -2.65 -4.77
CA VAL A 283 27.25 -3.78 -4.10
C VAL A 283 26.97 -5.05 -4.90
N PHE A 284 28.00 -5.75 -5.31
CA PHE A 284 27.84 -7.04 -5.99
C PHE A 284 27.53 -8.13 -4.97
N THR A 285 26.29 -8.66 -5.05
CA THR A 285 25.83 -9.78 -4.26
C THR A 285 25.48 -10.92 -5.21
N GLY A 286 26.47 -11.65 -5.68
CA GLY A 286 26.28 -12.78 -6.60
C GLY A 286 26.52 -14.13 -5.93
N TRP A 287 26.60 -15.18 -6.76
CA TRP A 287 26.93 -16.52 -6.32
C TRP A 287 28.27 -16.56 -5.56
N GLY A 288 28.25 -17.18 -4.37
CA GLY A 288 29.42 -17.30 -3.52
C GLY A 288 29.67 -16.12 -2.59
N VAL A 289 28.83 -15.08 -2.62
CA VAL A 289 28.88 -13.98 -1.65
C VAL A 289 27.91 -14.25 -0.51
N ALA A 290 28.39 -14.18 0.73
CA ALA A 290 27.53 -14.33 1.90
C ALA A 290 26.49 -13.21 1.95
N SER A 291 25.28 -13.52 2.45
CA SER A 291 24.25 -12.51 2.69
C SER A 291 24.76 -11.42 3.64
N LEU A 292 24.55 -10.16 3.29
CA LEU A 292 24.90 -9.00 4.11
C LEU A 292 24.01 -8.84 5.34
N SER A 293 22.85 -9.46 5.33
CA SER A 293 21.85 -9.36 6.38
C SER A 293 21.17 -10.71 6.55
N GLN A 294 20.80 -11.04 7.78
CA GLN A 294 19.88 -12.14 8.09
C GLN A 294 18.40 -11.68 7.99
N THR A 295 18.17 -10.42 7.66
CA THR A 295 16.83 -9.88 7.53
C THR A 295 16.18 -10.47 6.28
N LEU A 296 15.15 -11.25 6.52
CA LEU A 296 14.30 -11.80 5.46
C LEU A 296 13.53 -10.67 4.77
N THR A 297 12.96 -10.98 3.61
CA THR A 297 12.02 -10.09 2.93
C THR A 297 10.93 -9.61 3.89
N THR A 298 10.62 -8.32 3.85
CA THR A 298 9.52 -7.74 4.61
C THR A 298 8.42 -7.27 3.69
N ASP A 299 7.19 -7.68 4.00
CA ASP A 299 6.00 -7.18 3.32
C ASP A 299 5.81 -5.68 3.62
N PRO A 300 5.08 -4.95 2.77
CA PRO A 300 4.65 -3.59 3.08
C PRO A 300 3.93 -3.52 4.42
N ALA A 301 4.07 -2.39 5.11
CA ALA A 301 3.30 -2.12 6.32
C ALA A 301 1.79 -2.30 6.05
N SER A 302 1.09 -2.86 7.00
CA SER A 302 -0.37 -2.96 6.96
C SER A 302 -0.96 -2.77 8.36
N TRP A 303 -2.21 -2.36 8.40
CA TRP A 303 -3.02 -2.28 9.59
C TRP A 303 -4.19 -3.25 9.51
N SER A 304 -4.73 -3.63 10.66
CA SER A 304 -6.10 -4.09 10.77
C SER A 304 -6.85 -3.18 11.73
N LEU A 305 -7.93 -2.59 11.24
CA LEU A 305 -8.75 -1.63 11.97
C LEU A 305 -10.15 -2.21 12.15
N ASP A 306 -10.64 -2.14 13.39
CA ASP A 306 -11.99 -2.60 13.73
C ASP A 306 -12.51 -1.81 14.95
N ASN A 307 -13.75 -2.00 15.34
CA ASN A 307 -14.28 -1.36 16.54
C ASN A 307 -14.75 -2.36 17.59
N PHE A 308 -14.43 -2.09 18.85
CA PHE A 308 -14.96 -2.80 19.99
C PHE A 308 -15.92 -1.89 20.77
N GLY A 309 -17.20 -1.95 20.40
CA GLY A 309 -18.16 -0.94 20.83
C GLY A 309 -17.83 0.40 20.19
N GLU A 310 -17.56 1.42 21.00
CA GLU A 310 -17.18 2.75 20.49
C GLU A 310 -15.69 2.92 20.27
N LYS A 311 -14.87 2.04 20.90
CA LYS A 311 -13.41 2.08 20.80
C LYS A 311 -12.93 1.59 19.44
N LEU A 312 -11.98 2.31 18.83
CA LEU A 312 -11.19 1.79 17.74
C LEU A 312 -10.18 0.78 18.27
N ILE A 313 -10.04 -0.34 17.57
CA ILE A 313 -8.95 -1.30 17.72
C ILE A 313 -8.08 -1.19 16.48
N ALA A 314 -6.79 -0.98 16.65
CA ALA A 314 -5.83 -0.85 15.58
C ALA A 314 -4.64 -1.78 15.81
N THR A 315 -4.40 -2.72 14.91
CA THR A 315 -3.29 -3.67 15.02
C THR A 315 -2.33 -3.47 13.84
N ILE A 316 -1.05 -3.32 14.16
CA ILE A 316 0.01 -3.29 13.16
C ILE A 316 0.33 -4.73 12.75
N LYS A 317 0.45 -4.99 11.45
CA LYS A 317 0.84 -6.31 10.93
C LYS A 317 2.19 -6.75 11.50
N ASN A 318 2.22 -7.92 12.11
CA ASN A 318 3.35 -8.47 12.88
C ASN A 318 3.81 -7.56 14.04
N GLY A 319 2.93 -6.75 14.58
CA GLY A 319 3.19 -5.82 15.65
C GLY A 319 2.09 -5.79 16.72
N GLN A 320 2.12 -4.75 17.52
CA GLN A 320 1.22 -4.55 18.67
C GLN A 320 -0.17 -4.10 18.24
N SER A 321 -1.11 -4.28 19.16
CA SER A 321 -2.49 -3.81 19.03
C SER A 321 -2.75 -2.65 20.00
N PHE A 322 -3.52 -1.67 19.51
CA PHE A 322 -3.80 -0.42 20.18
C PHE A 322 -5.31 -0.22 20.29
N GLU A 323 -5.73 0.50 21.33
CA GLU A 323 -7.08 0.99 21.49
C GLU A 323 -7.12 2.52 21.50
N TRP A 324 -8.17 3.09 20.94
CA TRP A 324 -8.47 4.50 21.00
C TRP A 324 -9.96 4.71 21.31
N ASN A 325 -10.27 5.54 22.28
CA ASN A 325 -11.64 5.80 22.70
C ASN A 325 -12.02 7.25 22.40
N PRO A 326 -13.01 7.51 21.53
CA PRO A 326 -13.47 8.87 21.24
C PRO A 326 -14.26 9.52 22.38
N ILE A 327 -14.81 8.71 23.30
CA ILE A 327 -15.67 9.18 24.39
C ILE A 327 -14.87 9.32 25.68
N ASN A 328 -13.86 10.14 25.69
CA ASN A 328 -13.33 10.60 26.96
C ASN A 328 -13.98 11.92 27.35
N SER A 329 -14.36 12.08 28.61
CA SER A 329 -15.05 13.22 29.21
C SER A 329 -14.33 14.58 29.07
N ASN A 330 -13.24 14.67 28.31
CA ASN A 330 -12.48 15.86 28.03
C ASN A 330 -12.70 16.32 26.60
N SER A 331 -12.88 17.61 26.41
CA SER A 331 -13.03 18.31 25.13
C SER A 331 -11.89 18.13 24.11
N ASN A 332 -10.84 17.37 24.46
CA ASN A 332 -9.67 17.09 23.64
C ASN A 332 -9.52 15.59 23.32
N ALA A 333 -10.57 14.80 23.41
CA ALA A 333 -10.53 13.34 23.16
C ALA A 333 -9.96 12.98 21.77
N LEU A 334 -10.24 13.79 20.75
CA LEU A 334 -9.80 13.56 19.37
C LEU A 334 -8.27 13.69 19.19
N ASN A 335 -7.57 14.38 20.08
CA ASN A 335 -6.11 14.53 20.06
C ASN A 335 -5.38 13.54 20.97
N THR A 336 -6.12 12.66 21.66
CA THR A 336 -5.53 11.63 22.51
C THR A 336 -4.93 10.54 21.65
N ARG A 337 -3.68 10.16 21.94
CA ARG A 337 -2.99 9.09 21.21
C ARG A 337 -3.59 7.72 21.53
N ALA A 338 -3.60 6.83 20.54
CA ALA A 338 -3.95 5.44 20.77
C ALA A 338 -2.94 4.78 21.73
N THR A 339 -3.42 3.91 22.59
CA THR A 339 -2.63 3.23 23.63
C THR A 339 -2.59 1.73 23.41
N VAL A 340 -1.50 1.09 23.82
CA VAL A 340 -1.34 -0.36 23.70
C VAL A 340 -2.42 -1.07 24.51
N ILE A 341 -3.05 -2.09 23.96
CA ILE A 341 -4.00 -2.95 24.68
C ILE A 341 -3.22 -3.77 25.70
N THR A 342 -3.58 -3.62 26.97
CA THR A 342 -2.90 -4.31 28.07
C THR A 342 -3.04 -5.83 27.96
N ASN A 343 -1.98 -6.57 28.20
CA ASN A 343 -1.90 -8.04 28.14
C ASN A 343 -2.24 -8.66 26.77
N ALA A 344 -2.41 -7.85 25.72
CA ALA A 344 -2.57 -8.38 24.37
C ALA A 344 -1.24 -8.94 23.85
N PRO A 345 -1.26 -9.88 22.90
CA PRO A 345 -0.07 -10.29 22.16
C PRO A 345 0.66 -9.08 21.55
N THR A 346 1.97 -9.13 21.56
CA THR A 346 2.83 -8.04 21.06
C THR A 346 3.19 -8.18 19.57
N ALA A 347 2.89 -9.34 18.98
CA ALA A 347 3.00 -9.58 17.54
C ALA A 347 1.79 -10.38 17.04
N SER A 348 1.05 -9.80 16.10
CA SER A 348 -0.09 -10.42 15.42
C SER A 348 -0.11 -10.03 13.95
N VAL A 349 -0.50 -10.93 13.06
CA VAL A 349 -0.66 -10.61 11.64
C VAL A 349 -1.83 -9.63 11.47
N MET A 350 -2.95 -9.89 12.13
CA MET A 350 -4.10 -8.99 12.17
C MET A 350 -4.99 -9.27 13.37
N SER A 351 -5.90 -8.36 13.64
CA SER A 351 -6.98 -8.57 14.60
C SER A 351 -8.34 -8.22 14.00
N LEU A 352 -9.38 -8.78 14.56
CA LEU A 352 -10.77 -8.43 14.27
C LEU A 352 -11.65 -8.70 15.49
N VAL A 353 -12.79 -8.01 15.57
CA VAL A 353 -13.76 -8.18 16.63
C VAL A 353 -14.90 -9.08 16.16
N SER A 354 -15.24 -10.09 16.94
CA SER A 354 -16.47 -10.86 16.72
C SER A 354 -17.67 -10.02 17.18
N ASP A 355 -18.46 -9.52 16.21
CA ASP A 355 -19.55 -8.56 16.50
C ASP A 355 -20.65 -9.17 17.36
N ARG A 356 -20.91 -10.46 17.21
CA ARG A 356 -21.95 -11.16 17.94
C ARG A 356 -21.62 -11.40 19.40
N ASP A 357 -20.37 -11.79 19.64
CA ASP A 357 -19.94 -12.37 20.94
C ASP A 357 -18.93 -11.46 21.63
N ARG A 358 -18.48 -10.42 20.95
CA ARG A 358 -17.57 -9.38 21.44
C ARG A 358 -16.29 -9.96 22.05
N HIS A 359 -15.63 -10.81 21.26
CA HIS A 359 -14.26 -11.24 21.49
C HIS A 359 -13.33 -10.49 20.52
N LEU A 360 -12.16 -10.10 21.00
CA LEU A 360 -11.08 -9.63 20.13
C LEU A 360 -10.26 -10.85 19.70
N ILE A 361 -10.26 -11.13 18.41
CA ILE A 361 -9.58 -12.27 17.80
C ILE A 361 -8.27 -11.78 17.22
N MET A 362 -7.15 -12.38 17.65
CA MET A 362 -5.81 -12.15 17.16
C MET A 362 -5.38 -13.31 16.27
N LEU A 363 -5.01 -13.02 15.05
CA LEU A 363 -4.63 -14.00 14.03
C LEU A 363 -3.12 -13.95 13.78
N GLY A 364 -2.49 -15.13 13.65
CA GLY A 364 -1.05 -15.24 13.40
C GLY A 364 -0.20 -14.67 14.53
N THR A 365 -0.52 -15.02 15.78
CA THR A 365 0.03 -14.39 16.96
C THR A 365 1.03 -15.26 17.73
N GLU A 366 1.57 -14.71 18.80
CA GLU A 366 2.52 -15.39 19.71
C GLU A 366 1.85 -16.56 20.44
N THR A 367 2.58 -17.65 20.58
CA THR A 367 2.18 -18.76 21.46
C THR A 367 2.40 -18.41 22.93
N THR A 368 3.40 -17.59 23.24
CA THR A 368 3.67 -17.01 24.56
C THR A 368 3.53 -15.51 24.47
N ILE A 369 2.53 -14.92 25.13
CA ILE A 369 2.27 -13.48 25.08
C ILE A 369 3.48 -12.71 25.59
N GLY A 370 3.92 -11.70 24.84
CA GLY A 370 5.06 -10.85 25.14
C GLY A 370 6.40 -11.38 24.65
N ASP A 371 6.43 -12.53 24.00
CA ASP A 371 7.63 -13.08 23.36
C ASP A 371 7.43 -13.17 21.84
N THR A 372 7.83 -12.12 21.12
CA THR A 372 7.72 -12.04 19.67
C THR A 372 8.47 -13.16 18.94
N GLY A 373 9.49 -13.77 19.56
CA GLY A 373 10.21 -14.93 19.03
C GLY A 373 9.37 -16.20 18.95
N THR A 374 8.22 -16.23 19.65
CA THR A 374 7.26 -17.35 19.64
C THR A 374 6.08 -17.13 18.68
N GLN A 375 6.14 -16.13 17.82
CA GLN A 375 5.07 -15.89 16.84
C GLN A 375 4.91 -17.07 15.88
N ASP A 376 3.73 -17.69 15.88
CA ASP A 376 3.31 -18.69 14.90
C ASP A 376 2.22 -18.07 14.03
N LYS A 377 2.54 -17.90 12.74
CA LYS A 377 1.65 -17.24 11.78
C LYS A 377 0.35 -17.99 11.47
N LEU A 378 0.19 -19.21 11.99
CA LEU A 378 -1.05 -20.00 11.93
C LEU A 378 -1.78 -20.07 13.29
N PHE A 379 -1.24 -19.45 14.35
CA PHE A 379 -1.81 -19.50 15.67
C PHE A 379 -2.86 -18.40 15.86
N ILE A 380 -4.00 -18.77 16.41
CA ILE A 380 -5.13 -17.89 16.70
C ILE A 380 -5.31 -17.80 18.19
N ARG A 381 -5.53 -16.60 18.69
CA ARG A 381 -5.86 -16.34 20.08
C ARG A 381 -7.06 -15.39 20.12
N PHE A 382 -8.00 -15.63 21.02
CA PHE A 382 -9.14 -14.75 21.22
C PHE A 382 -9.28 -14.38 22.68
N SER A 383 -9.72 -13.14 22.90
CA SER A 383 -9.91 -12.61 24.27
C SER A 383 -11.07 -13.27 24.99
N ASP A 384 -11.20 -12.98 26.27
CA ASP A 384 -12.45 -13.23 26.97
C ASP A 384 -13.58 -12.35 26.42
N GLN A 385 -14.82 -12.80 26.59
CA GLN A 385 -16.00 -12.06 26.13
C GLN A 385 -16.09 -10.70 26.82
N GLU A 386 -16.36 -9.64 26.05
CA GLU A 386 -16.47 -8.25 26.54
C GLU A 386 -15.17 -7.70 27.18
N ASN A 387 -14.04 -8.40 27.04
CA ASN A 387 -12.79 -8.01 27.67
C ASN A 387 -11.59 -8.15 26.73
N ILE A 388 -11.10 -7.03 26.19
CA ILE A 388 -9.97 -7.01 25.27
C ILE A 388 -8.59 -7.16 25.92
N SER A 389 -8.54 -7.30 27.24
CA SER A 389 -7.29 -7.36 28.02
C SER A 389 -7.02 -8.74 28.65
N ASP A 390 -7.87 -9.73 28.42
CA ASP A 390 -7.69 -11.08 28.94
C ASP A 390 -7.65 -12.11 27.81
N TYR A 391 -6.49 -12.70 27.61
CA TYR A 391 -6.22 -13.69 26.56
C TYR A 391 -5.73 -15.04 27.12
N THR A 392 -5.73 -15.19 28.45
CA THR A 392 -5.24 -16.41 29.06
C THR A 392 -6.41 -17.35 29.33
N PRO A 393 -6.48 -18.52 28.69
CA PRO A 393 -7.57 -19.46 28.91
C PRO A 393 -7.60 -19.96 30.32
N THR A 394 -8.77 -19.92 30.96
CA THR A 394 -9.03 -20.45 32.29
C THR A 394 -10.34 -21.23 32.29
N SER A 395 -10.64 -21.92 33.39
CA SER A 395 -11.89 -22.66 33.53
C SER A 395 -13.14 -21.78 33.71
N VAL A 396 -12.95 -20.47 33.88
CA VAL A 396 -14.03 -19.52 34.20
C VAL A 396 -14.21 -18.41 33.17
N ASN A 397 -13.31 -18.29 32.19
CA ASN A 397 -13.42 -17.33 31.10
C ASN A 397 -13.63 -18.02 29.76
N THR A 398 -13.90 -17.26 28.70
CA THR A 398 -14.11 -17.71 27.33
C THR A 398 -12.91 -17.52 26.43
N ALA A 399 -11.79 -16.99 26.97
CA ALA A 399 -10.55 -16.85 26.24
C ALA A 399 -10.04 -18.21 25.75
N GLY A 400 -9.41 -18.23 24.60
CA GLY A 400 -8.93 -19.49 24.04
C GLY A 400 -7.91 -19.31 22.93
N THR A 401 -7.42 -20.47 22.46
CA THR A 401 -6.41 -20.53 21.40
C THR A 401 -6.75 -21.65 20.42
N PHE A 402 -6.31 -21.47 19.20
CA PHE A 402 -6.40 -22.48 18.14
C PHE A 402 -5.20 -22.35 17.20
N ARG A 403 -4.80 -23.45 16.54
CA ARG A 403 -3.79 -23.42 15.51
C ARG A 403 -4.35 -24.04 14.24
N LEU A 404 -4.23 -23.32 13.11
CA LEU A 404 -4.60 -23.85 11.80
C LEU A 404 -3.57 -24.91 11.35
N ASP A 405 -4.01 -25.86 10.53
CA ASP A 405 -3.21 -27.01 10.12
C ASP A 405 -2.77 -26.95 8.64
N SER A 406 -3.27 -26.02 7.85
CA SER A 406 -2.93 -25.89 6.43
C SER A 406 -2.52 -24.47 6.06
N GLY A 407 -1.44 -24.35 5.28
CA GLY A 407 -0.77 -23.11 4.92
C GLY A 407 0.50 -22.86 5.73
N THR A 408 1.17 -21.76 5.44
CA THR A 408 2.38 -21.32 6.16
C THR A 408 2.12 -20.07 7.00
N LYS A 409 1.16 -19.25 6.58
CA LYS A 409 0.73 -18.01 7.26
C LYS A 409 -0.75 -17.75 7.05
N ILE A 410 -1.38 -17.14 8.03
CA ILE A 410 -2.67 -16.46 7.85
C ILE A 410 -2.37 -15.18 7.07
N VAL A 411 -3.10 -14.98 5.96
CA VAL A 411 -2.97 -13.77 5.13
C VAL A 411 -3.95 -12.71 5.60
N GLY A 412 -5.20 -13.10 5.83
CA GLY A 412 -6.22 -12.17 6.26
C GLY A 412 -7.52 -12.86 6.66
N ALA A 413 -8.47 -12.06 7.13
CA ALA A 413 -9.79 -12.52 7.49
C ALA A 413 -10.84 -11.43 7.27
N VAL A 414 -12.08 -11.85 7.08
CA VAL A 414 -13.23 -10.95 6.93
C VAL A 414 -14.42 -11.46 7.75
N LYS A 415 -15.17 -10.52 8.32
CA LYS A 415 -16.39 -10.82 9.06
C LYS A 415 -17.53 -11.14 8.11
N GLY A 416 -18.15 -12.31 8.28
CA GLY A 416 -19.44 -12.67 7.70
C GLY A 416 -20.58 -12.42 8.68
N LYS A 417 -21.80 -12.77 8.30
CA LYS A 417 -22.99 -12.54 9.15
C LYS A 417 -22.94 -13.29 10.49
N ASP A 418 -22.51 -14.57 10.46
CA ASP A 418 -22.49 -15.45 11.65
C ASP A 418 -21.18 -16.21 11.79
N TYR A 419 -20.13 -15.77 11.08
CA TYR A 419 -18.83 -16.41 11.08
C TYR A 419 -17.71 -15.42 10.71
N THR A 420 -16.51 -15.78 11.04
CA THR A 420 -15.29 -15.15 10.52
C THR A 420 -14.68 -16.07 9.47
N PHE A 421 -14.44 -15.53 8.29
CA PHE A 421 -13.78 -16.24 7.20
C PHE A 421 -12.30 -15.91 7.22
N ILE A 422 -11.45 -16.94 7.34
CA ILE A 422 -10.00 -16.79 7.49
C ILE A 422 -9.33 -17.42 6.29
N LEU A 423 -8.43 -16.69 5.65
CA LEU A 423 -7.63 -17.15 4.53
C LEU A 423 -6.15 -17.26 4.92
N THR A 424 -5.56 -18.40 4.58
CA THR A 424 -4.12 -18.58 4.58
C THR A 424 -3.56 -18.37 3.17
N ASP A 425 -2.27 -18.52 3.01
CA ASP A 425 -1.59 -18.59 1.70
C ASP A 425 -2.02 -19.79 0.85
N ASN A 426 -2.75 -20.76 1.39
CA ASN A 426 -3.15 -21.97 0.67
C ASN A 426 -4.61 -22.39 0.89
N ALA A 427 -5.21 -22.08 2.03
CA ALA A 427 -6.47 -22.67 2.45
C ALA A 427 -7.45 -21.63 2.99
N ALA A 428 -8.73 -21.99 3.03
CA ALA A 428 -9.80 -21.22 3.59
C ALA A 428 -10.44 -21.90 4.79
N TYR A 429 -10.74 -21.13 5.83
CA TYR A 429 -11.35 -21.61 7.07
C TYR A 429 -12.57 -20.76 7.44
N VAL A 430 -13.51 -21.39 8.09
CA VAL A 430 -14.65 -20.74 8.76
C VAL A 430 -14.50 -20.92 10.25
N MET A 431 -14.45 -19.80 10.98
CA MET A 431 -14.50 -19.74 12.43
C MET A 431 -15.88 -19.26 12.87
N GLN A 432 -16.55 -20.03 13.69
CA GLN A 432 -17.92 -19.76 14.11
C GLN A 432 -18.05 -19.90 15.63
N PHE A 433 -18.77 -18.97 16.26
CA PHE A 433 -19.09 -19.05 17.67
C PHE A 433 -20.08 -20.19 17.92
N VAL A 434 -19.72 -21.07 18.84
CA VAL A 434 -20.54 -22.24 19.25
C VAL A 434 -20.91 -22.18 20.73
N GLY A 435 -20.34 -21.26 21.48
CA GLY A 435 -20.57 -21.12 22.91
C GLY A 435 -19.78 -22.09 23.78
N PRO A 436 -19.88 -21.93 25.12
CA PRO A 436 -19.16 -22.78 26.05
C PRO A 436 -19.48 -24.27 25.88
N PRO A 437 -18.52 -25.19 26.09
CA PRO A 437 -17.17 -24.95 26.61
C PRO A 437 -16.12 -24.60 25.54
N PHE A 438 -16.44 -24.64 24.25
CA PHE A 438 -15.44 -24.51 23.17
C PHE A 438 -15.28 -23.08 22.65
N THR A 439 -16.20 -22.17 22.96
CA THR A 439 -16.28 -20.78 22.48
C THR A 439 -16.39 -20.69 20.96
N PHE A 440 -15.37 -21.10 20.22
CA PHE A 440 -15.35 -21.12 18.76
C PHE A 440 -15.10 -22.51 18.19
N SER A 441 -15.68 -22.76 17.04
CA SER A 441 -15.39 -23.91 16.16
C SER A 441 -14.71 -23.39 14.91
N ILE A 442 -13.61 -24.04 14.50
CA ILE A 442 -12.88 -23.70 13.28
C ILE A 442 -12.83 -24.91 12.38
N ARG A 443 -13.19 -24.75 11.10
CA ARG A 443 -13.15 -25.81 10.11
C ARG A 443 -12.59 -25.31 8.79
N GLN A 444 -11.78 -26.13 8.13
CA GLN A 444 -11.32 -25.89 6.78
C GLN A 444 -12.50 -26.07 5.79
N VAL A 445 -12.64 -25.15 4.84
CA VAL A 445 -13.70 -25.16 3.82
C VAL A 445 -13.15 -25.14 2.40
N GLY A 446 -11.87 -24.91 2.22
CA GLY A 446 -11.21 -24.93 0.92
C GLY A 446 -9.70 -25.19 1.02
N SER A 447 -9.12 -25.66 -0.08
CA SER A 447 -7.69 -25.85 -0.26
C SER A 447 -7.28 -25.34 -1.64
N ASN A 448 -6.01 -24.98 -1.83
CA ASN A 448 -5.48 -24.38 -3.06
C ASN A 448 -6.26 -23.11 -3.48
N CYS A 449 -6.64 -22.32 -2.51
CA CYS A 449 -7.45 -21.11 -2.69
C CYS A 449 -6.92 -19.95 -1.82
N GLY A 450 -5.60 -19.87 -1.65
CA GLY A 450 -4.91 -18.83 -0.88
C GLY A 450 -5.25 -17.44 -1.37
N CYS A 451 -5.06 -16.43 -0.51
CA CYS A 451 -5.31 -15.03 -0.80
C CYS A 451 -4.01 -14.28 -1.06
N ILE A 452 -4.01 -13.35 -2.01
CA ILE A 452 -2.83 -12.58 -2.41
C ILE A 452 -2.40 -11.55 -1.37
N GLY A 453 -3.33 -11.00 -0.58
CA GLY A 453 -3.03 -9.97 0.41
C GLY A 453 -4.12 -9.81 1.46
N GLN A 454 -3.76 -9.16 2.57
CA GLN A 454 -4.62 -9.02 3.75
C GLN A 454 -5.98 -8.39 3.44
N HIS A 455 -6.02 -7.40 2.57
CA HIS A 455 -7.22 -6.64 2.21
C HIS A 455 -7.81 -7.02 0.85
N ALA A 456 -7.32 -8.11 0.22
CA ALA A 456 -7.78 -8.56 -1.09
C ALA A 456 -9.08 -9.37 -1.06
N MET A 457 -9.84 -9.29 0.02
CA MET A 457 -11.11 -10.02 0.22
C MET A 457 -12.22 -9.10 0.73
N LYS A 458 -13.47 -9.40 0.33
CA LYS A 458 -14.67 -8.71 0.85
C LYS A 458 -15.84 -9.67 1.00
N TYR A 459 -16.63 -9.40 2.04
CA TYR A 459 -17.91 -10.07 2.26
C TYR A 459 -19.04 -9.20 1.73
N VAL A 460 -19.94 -9.78 0.93
CA VAL A 460 -21.13 -9.12 0.43
C VAL A 460 -22.25 -10.13 0.19
N ASN A 461 -23.47 -9.81 0.63
CA ASN A 461 -24.69 -10.59 0.38
C ASN A 461 -24.58 -12.10 0.72
N GLY A 462 -23.87 -12.44 1.79
CA GLY A 462 -23.72 -13.83 2.24
C GLY A 462 -22.53 -14.57 1.64
N ALA A 463 -21.80 -13.98 0.71
CA ALA A 463 -20.62 -14.56 0.08
C ALA A 463 -19.36 -13.77 0.36
N VAL A 464 -18.21 -14.46 0.37
CA VAL A 464 -16.88 -13.85 0.42
C VAL A 464 -16.22 -13.99 -0.93
N TYR A 465 -15.67 -12.90 -1.46
CA TYR A 465 -14.93 -12.86 -2.72
C TYR A 465 -13.49 -12.44 -2.44
N TRP A 466 -12.52 -13.06 -3.13
CA TRP A 466 -11.11 -12.71 -2.97
C TRP A 466 -10.28 -12.96 -4.22
N MET A 467 -9.17 -12.25 -4.33
CA MET A 467 -8.13 -12.47 -5.34
C MET A 467 -7.14 -13.51 -4.85
N GLY A 468 -6.87 -14.53 -5.66
CA GLY A 468 -5.99 -15.65 -5.32
C GLY A 468 -4.51 -15.29 -5.35
N GLU A 469 -3.70 -15.91 -4.49
CA GLU A 469 -2.25 -15.74 -4.45
C GLU A 469 -1.57 -16.27 -5.72
N SER A 470 -2.06 -17.40 -6.24
CA SER A 470 -1.52 -18.02 -7.46
C SER A 470 -2.23 -17.57 -8.74
N GLY A 471 -3.06 -16.53 -8.66
CA GLY A 471 -3.93 -16.06 -9.73
C GLY A 471 -5.37 -16.54 -9.58
N GLY A 472 -6.26 -15.95 -10.40
CA GLY A 472 -7.68 -16.22 -10.38
C GLY A 472 -8.45 -15.54 -9.24
N PHE A 473 -9.76 -15.63 -9.32
CA PHE A 473 -10.68 -15.12 -8.31
C PHE A 473 -11.49 -16.27 -7.73
N PHE A 474 -11.84 -16.15 -6.47
CA PHE A 474 -12.61 -17.16 -5.75
C PHE A 474 -13.83 -16.56 -5.06
N VAL A 475 -14.81 -17.39 -4.82
CA VAL A 475 -16.00 -17.07 -4.05
C VAL A 475 -16.33 -18.18 -3.06
N PHE A 476 -16.75 -17.80 -1.87
CA PHE A 476 -17.33 -18.70 -0.86
C PHE A 476 -18.78 -18.29 -0.59
N ASP A 477 -19.71 -19.15 -0.95
CA ASP A 477 -21.14 -19.01 -0.73
C ASP A 477 -21.71 -20.18 0.10
N GLY A 478 -20.88 -20.77 0.95
CA GLY A 478 -21.08 -22.04 1.65
C GLY A 478 -20.10 -23.11 1.17
N THR A 479 -19.58 -22.98 -0.04
CA THR A 479 -18.51 -23.79 -0.62
C THR A 479 -17.55 -22.88 -1.38
N VAL A 480 -16.24 -23.22 -1.36
CA VAL A 480 -15.24 -22.49 -2.15
C VAL A 480 -15.33 -22.88 -3.62
N LYS A 481 -15.40 -21.90 -4.49
CA LYS A 481 -15.45 -22.07 -5.95
C LYS A 481 -14.53 -21.04 -6.63
N SER A 482 -13.94 -21.42 -7.76
CA SER A 482 -13.31 -20.47 -8.67
C SER A 482 -14.42 -19.58 -9.27
N LEU A 483 -14.16 -18.28 -9.35
CA LEU A 483 -15.04 -17.29 -9.96
C LEU A 483 -14.59 -17.08 -11.41
N PRO A 484 -15.39 -17.48 -12.42
CA PRO A 484 -15.01 -17.29 -13.82
C PRO A 484 -14.73 -15.83 -14.14
N CYS A 485 -13.60 -15.57 -14.81
CA CYS A 485 -13.14 -14.22 -15.12
C CYS A 485 -12.76 -14.10 -16.60
N GLU A 486 -13.44 -13.22 -17.33
CA GLU A 486 -13.17 -12.98 -18.76
C GLU A 486 -11.99 -12.03 -19.02
N VAL A 487 -11.35 -11.55 -17.95
CA VAL A 487 -10.15 -10.70 -18.00
C VAL A 487 -8.98 -11.29 -17.21
N GLU A 488 -9.03 -12.59 -16.88
CA GLU A 488 -8.08 -13.27 -15.99
C GLU A 488 -6.64 -13.15 -16.50
N ASP A 489 -6.39 -13.49 -17.77
CA ASP A 489 -5.06 -13.38 -18.39
C ASP A 489 -4.50 -11.96 -18.36
N PHE A 490 -5.35 -10.95 -18.53
CA PHE A 490 -4.95 -9.56 -18.47
C PHE A 490 -4.50 -9.15 -17.07
N VAL A 491 -5.19 -9.66 -16.04
CA VAL A 491 -4.91 -9.31 -14.63
C VAL A 491 -3.70 -10.08 -14.09
N PHE A 492 -3.55 -11.38 -14.44
CA PHE A 492 -2.58 -12.25 -13.78
C PHE A 492 -1.35 -12.60 -14.63
N THR A 493 -1.37 -12.32 -15.93
CA THR A 493 -0.26 -12.70 -16.83
C THR A 493 0.51 -11.48 -17.31
N THR A 494 1.80 -11.43 -17.00
CA THR A 494 2.70 -10.44 -17.59
C THR A 494 3.09 -10.90 -18.99
N LYS A 495 2.58 -10.25 -20.02
CA LYS A 495 2.96 -10.53 -21.42
C LYS A 495 4.16 -9.68 -21.83
N ASN A 496 5.03 -10.24 -22.69
CA ASN A 496 6.20 -9.52 -23.22
C ASN A 496 5.78 -8.18 -23.86
N GLY A 497 6.19 -7.09 -23.27
CA GLY A 497 6.01 -5.72 -23.76
C GLY A 497 4.93 -4.89 -23.06
N ASP A 498 3.91 -5.50 -22.48
CA ASP A 498 2.76 -4.78 -21.90
C ASP A 498 2.58 -5.05 -20.39
N ASN A 499 3.57 -5.09 -19.58
CA ASN A 499 3.60 -5.28 -18.13
C ASN A 499 2.33 -4.85 -17.36
N LEU A 500 1.18 -5.44 -17.69
CA LEU A 500 -0.11 -5.04 -17.11
C LEU A 500 -0.61 -6.00 -16.02
N GLY A 501 -0.05 -7.21 -15.94
CA GLY A 501 -0.39 -8.19 -14.91
C GLY A 501 0.01 -7.72 -13.52
N VAL A 502 -0.60 -8.32 -12.50
CA VAL A 502 -0.35 -7.97 -11.09
C VAL A 502 1.12 -8.16 -10.70
N ASN A 503 1.65 -7.23 -9.92
CA ASN A 503 2.94 -7.38 -9.27
C ASN A 503 2.79 -8.25 -8.02
N TYR A 504 3.05 -9.56 -8.16
CA TYR A 504 2.94 -10.51 -7.05
C TYR A 504 3.84 -10.20 -5.85
N GLN A 505 4.97 -9.52 -6.06
CA GLN A 505 5.87 -9.13 -4.97
C GLN A 505 5.22 -8.09 -4.04
N ASN A 506 4.37 -7.23 -4.61
CA ASN A 506 3.58 -6.26 -3.87
C ASN A 506 2.10 -6.70 -3.71
N GLY A 507 1.82 -7.99 -3.78
CA GLY A 507 0.47 -8.55 -3.64
C GLY A 507 -0.23 -8.19 -2.33
N GLU A 508 0.53 -8.00 -1.26
CA GLU A 508 0.01 -7.52 0.03
C GLU A 508 -0.59 -6.10 -0.03
N SER A 509 -0.29 -5.33 -1.07
CA SER A 509 -0.87 -4.00 -1.31
C SER A 509 -2.21 -4.05 -2.03
N VAL A 510 -2.63 -5.22 -2.51
CA VAL A 510 -3.93 -5.38 -3.19
C VAL A 510 -5.05 -5.08 -2.21
N TYR A 511 -5.96 -4.20 -2.62
CA TYR A 511 -7.08 -3.78 -1.79
C TYR A 511 -8.43 -4.03 -2.50
N ALA A 512 -9.31 -4.77 -1.86
CA ALA A 512 -10.66 -4.98 -2.36
C ALA A 512 -11.61 -3.90 -1.83
N GLY A 513 -12.28 -3.18 -2.71
CA GLY A 513 -13.31 -2.20 -2.41
C GLY A 513 -14.70 -2.72 -2.78
N LEU A 514 -15.69 -2.54 -1.91
CA LEU A 514 -17.08 -2.80 -2.21
C LEU A 514 -17.78 -1.48 -2.56
N ASN A 515 -18.52 -1.47 -3.64
CA ASN A 515 -19.41 -0.37 -4.03
C ASN A 515 -20.83 -0.92 -4.21
N HIS A 516 -21.60 -0.96 -3.11
CA HIS A 516 -22.94 -1.54 -3.15
C HIS A 516 -23.95 -0.69 -3.92
N LEU A 517 -23.65 0.59 -4.19
CA LEU A 517 -24.50 1.47 -5.02
C LEU A 517 -24.61 0.96 -6.46
N TYR A 518 -23.59 0.21 -6.91
CA TYR A 518 -23.49 -0.32 -8.26
C TYR A 518 -23.27 -1.83 -8.32
N GLU A 519 -23.41 -2.53 -7.19
CA GLU A 519 -23.23 -3.98 -7.04
C GLU A 519 -21.86 -4.47 -7.51
N GLU A 520 -20.79 -3.71 -7.20
CA GLU A 520 -19.43 -3.96 -7.65
C GLU A 520 -18.48 -4.30 -6.50
N ILE A 521 -17.58 -5.25 -6.77
CA ILE A 521 -16.36 -5.47 -5.99
C ILE A 521 -15.18 -5.14 -6.89
N CYS A 522 -14.35 -4.19 -6.48
CA CYS A 522 -13.18 -3.77 -7.21
C CYS A 522 -11.91 -4.14 -6.45
N TRP A 523 -10.97 -4.82 -7.09
CA TRP A 523 -9.62 -5.03 -6.58
C TRP A 523 -8.69 -4.02 -7.22
N TYR A 524 -8.12 -3.17 -6.37
CA TYR A 524 -7.05 -2.23 -6.74
C TYR A 524 -5.72 -2.93 -6.52
N TYR A 525 -4.85 -2.92 -7.54
CA TYR A 525 -3.62 -3.67 -7.51
C TYR A 525 -2.46 -2.93 -8.19
N PRO A 526 -1.20 -3.17 -7.79
CA PRO A 526 -0.04 -2.69 -8.52
C PRO A 526 0.19 -3.56 -9.75
N LYS A 527 0.34 -2.94 -10.93
CA LYS A 527 0.77 -3.67 -12.13
C LYS A 527 2.24 -4.08 -12.01
N ALA A 528 2.68 -5.02 -12.84
CA ALA A 528 4.08 -5.42 -12.93
C ALA A 528 5.00 -4.20 -13.15
N GLY A 529 6.00 -4.06 -12.30
CA GLY A 529 6.92 -2.92 -12.27
C GLY A 529 6.41 -1.69 -11.52
N SER A 530 5.22 -1.73 -10.92
CA SER A 530 4.70 -0.70 -10.02
C SER A 530 4.78 -1.17 -8.56
N ASP A 531 5.15 -0.28 -7.65
CA ASP A 531 5.19 -0.57 -6.22
C ASP A 531 3.87 -0.22 -5.52
N PHE A 532 2.97 0.49 -6.19
CA PHE A 532 1.70 0.97 -5.63
C PHE A 532 0.55 0.67 -6.57
N ASN A 533 -0.66 0.57 -6.00
CA ASN A 533 -1.88 0.32 -6.74
C ASN A 533 -2.09 1.40 -7.81
N ASP A 534 -2.11 1.01 -9.06
CA ASP A 534 -2.30 1.87 -10.23
C ASP A 534 -3.30 1.30 -11.25
N ARG A 535 -3.85 0.11 -10.94
CA ARG A 535 -4.83 -0.60 -11.75
C ARG A 535 -6.00 -1.06 -10.90
N TYR A 536 -7.12 -1.29 -11.56
CA TYR A 536 -8.26 -1.96 -10.94
C TYR A 536 -8.87 -3.01 -11.86
N VAL A 537 -9.50 -3.98 -11.25
CA VAL A 537 -10.42 -4.92 -11.88
C VAL A 537 -11.68 -4.98 -11.03
N CYS A 538 -12.85 -4.76 -11.63
CA CYS A 538 -14.12 -4.81 -10.93
C CYS A 538 -14.99 -5.94 -11.47
N PHE A 539 -15.66 -6.58 -10.55
CA PHE A 539 -16.69 -7.59 -10.80
C PHE A 539 -18.04 -7.09 -10.32
N ASN A 540 -19.01 -6.97 -11.23
CA ASN A 540 -20.39 -6.76 -10.85
C ASN A 540 -20.98 -8.10 -10.43
N TYR A 541 -21.31 -8.25 -9.13
CA TYR A 541 -21.79 -9.52 -8.59
C TYR A 541 -23.27 -9.83 -8.92
N GLN A 542 -24.03 -8.84 -9.41
CA GLN A 542 -25.40 -9.00 -9.89
C GLN A 542 -25.42 -9.43 -11.36
N ASP A 543 -24.79 -8.64 -12.23
CA ASP A 543 -24.79 -8.85 -13.69
C ASP A 543 -23.68 -9.83 -14.12
N ARG A 544 -22.75 -10.20 -13.22
CA ARG A 544 -21.60 -11.10 -13.46
C ARG A 544 -20.69 -10.62 -14.60
N THR A 545 -20.48 -9.32 -14.67
CA THR A 545 -19.62 -8.68 -15.68
C THR A 545 -18.32 -8.23 -15.07
N TRP A 546 -17.26 -8.22 -15.89
CA TRP A 546 -15.94 -7.76 -15.51
C TRP A 546 -15.57 -6.50 -16.26
N VAL A 547 -14.88 -5.58 -15.59
CA VAL A 547 -14.25 -4.41 -16.17
C VAL A 547 -12.86 -4.21 -15.58
N THR A 548 -11.96 -3.57 -16.34
CA THR A 548 -10.60 -3.25 -15.91
C THR A 548 -10.31 -1.79 -16.21
N GLY A 549 -9.36 -1.20 -15.52
CA GLY A 549 -8.91 0.15 -15.81
C GLY A 549 -7.72 0.60 -14.98
N SER A 550 -7.41 1.88 -15.10
CA SER A 550 -6.26 2.54 -14.46
C SER A 550 -6.75 3.57 -13.44
N LEU A 551 -6.82 3.16 -12.18
CA LEU A 551 -7.16 4.04 -11.06
C LEU A 551 -6.33 3.66 -9.83
N SER A 552 -5.61 4.63 -9.30
CA SER A 552 -4.84 4.45 -8.07
C SER A 552 -5.75 4.61 -6.86
N ARG A 553 -5.99 3.51 -6.13
CA ARG A 553 -6.63 3.54 -4.82
C ARG A 553 -5.92 2.58 -3.89
N THR A 554 -5.55 3.07 -2.71
CA THR A 554 -4.85 2.26 -1.70
C THR A 554 -5.79 1.72 -0.64
N THR A 555 -6.89 2.42 -0.37
CA THR A 555 -7.99 1.94 0.49
C THR A 555 -9.33 2.37 -0.07
N TRP A 556 -10.38 1.66 0.34
CA TRP A 556 -11.75 1.93 -0.06
C TRP A 556 -12.75 1.54 1.03
N VAL A 557 -13.65 2.46 1.36
CA VAL A 557 -14.78 2.22 2.25
C VAL A 557 -16.07 2.50 1.49
N ASP A 558 -17.00 1.58 1.61
CA ASP A 558 -18.31 1.64 0.96
C ASP A 558 -19.22 2.75 1.52
N ALA A 559 -20.17 3.17 0.72
CA ALA A 559 -21.24 4.08 1.10
C ALA A 559 -22.19 3.43 2.13
N ASN A 560 -21.89 3.60 3.38
CA ASN A 560 -22.63 2.99 4.48
C ASN A 560 -22.97 4.04 5.57
N LEU A 561 -22.00 4.50 6.34
CA LEU A 561 -22.14 5.62 7.27
C LEU A 561 -22.11 6.99 6.57
N TYR A 562 -21.41 7.05 5.47
CA TYR A 562 -21.39 8.19 4.55
C TYR A 562 -22.29 7.90 3.36
N SER A 563 -22.76 8.95 2.69
CA SER A 563 -23.68 8.83 1.54
C SER A 563 -23.01 8.33 0.25
N VAL A 564 -21.70 8.39 0.19
CA VAL A 564 -20.86 7.97 -0.94
C VAL A 564 -19.65 7.19 -0.43
N PRO A 565 -19.03 6.36 -1.26
CA PRO A 565 -17.79 5.69 -0.88
C PRO A 565 -16.65 6.68 -0.67
N TYR A 566 -15.71 6.35 0.22
CA TYR A 566 -14.49 7.11 0.45
C TYR A 566 -13.27 6.26 0.15
N ALA A 567 -12.27 6.88 -0.47
CA ALA A 567 -11.04 6.19 -0.86
C ALA A 567 -9.82 7.07 -0.69
N THR A 568 -8.66 6.43 -0.62
CA THR A 568 -7.37 7.11 -0.57
C THR A 568 -6.55 6.84 -1.82
N GLU A 569 -5.76 7.81 -2.21
CA GLU A 569 -4.78 7.71 -3.29
C GLU A 569 -3.40 8.09 -2.77
N PHE A 570 -2.40 7.29 -3.12
CA PHE A 570 -1.02 7.54 -2.75
C PHE A 570 -0.23 8.13 -3.92
N THR A 571 0.52 9.20 -3.64
CA THR A 571 1.44 9.84 -4.57
C THR A 571 2.86 9.77 -4.00
N SER A 572 3.76 9.05 -4.67
CA SER A 572 5.13 8.80 -4.20
C SER A 572 6.03 10.05 -4.17
N THR A 573 5.72 11.06 -4.98
CA THR A 573 6.49 12.32 -5.08
C THR A 573 5.97 13.42 -4.17
N GLY A 574 4.81 13.21 -3.52
CA GLY A 574 4.21 14.19 -2.62
C GLY A 574 4.87 14.21 -1.24
N THR A 575 4.85 15.37 -0.58
CA THR A 575 5.13 15.48 0.85
C THR A 575 3.82 15.62 1.57
N GLY A 576 3.50 14.72 2.51
CA GLY A 576 2.29 14.84 3.31
C GLY A 576 2.33 16.11 4.17
N SER A 577 1.19 16.74 4.35
CA SER A 577 1.04 17.96 5.16
C SER A 577 0.45 17.68 6.54
N PHE A 578 -0.04 16.47 6.79
CA PHE A 578 -0.61 16.09 8.08
C PHE A 578 0.01 14.79 8.62
N PRO A 579 0.43 14.76 9.90
CA PRO A 579 0.55 15.90 10.82
C PRO A 579 1.57 16.94 10.32
N ASP A 580 1.45 18.19 10.80
CA ASP A 580 2.40 19.25 10.48
C ASP A 580 3.75 18.98 11.16
N VAL A 581 4.64 18.29 10.46
CA VAL A 581 5.94 17.83 10.95
C VAL A 581 7.02 18.84 10.60
N GLN A 582 7.83 19.22 11.59
CA GLN A 582 8.97 20.12 11.40
C GLN A 582 10.14 19.41 10.71
N GLY A 583 10.74 20.08 9.73
CA GLY A 583 11.97 19.61 9.08
C GLY A 583 11.76 18.48 8.06
N VAL A 584 10.57 18.39 7.47
CA VAL A 584 10.26 17.37 6.46
C VAL A 584 11.12 17.55 5.22
N THR A 585 12.09 16.67 5.04
CA THR A 585 12.95 16.65 3.85
C THR A 585 12.91 15.33 3.09
N ASN A 586 12.48 14.24 3.74
CA ASN A 586 12.58 12.88 3.21
C ASN A 586 11.35 11.99 3.47
N ILE A 587 10.17 12.57 3.68
CA ILE A 587 8.94 11.76 3.73
C ILE A 587 8.49 11.52 2.29
N ASN A 588 8.86 10.37 1.75
CA ASN A 588 8.46 9.94 0.43
C ASN A 588 6.99 9.56 0.43
N GLY A 589 6.20 10.41 -0.20
CA GLY A 589 4.83 10.14 -0.53
C GLY A 589 3.79 10.68 0.45
N SER A 590 2.65 10.99 -0.12
CA SER A 590 1.47 11.50 0.58
C SER A 590 0.21 10.76 0.14
N THR A 591 -0.75 10.69 1.05
CA THR A 591 -2.07 10.13 0.78
C THR A 591 -3.11 11.24 0.72
N THR A 592 -3.85 11.30 -0.39
CA THR A 592 -5.00 12.18 -0.58
C THR A 592 -6.28 11.41 -0.30
N TYR A 593 -7.28 12.08 0.29
CA TYR A 593 -8.56 11.50 0.69
C TYR A 593 -9.68 12.02 -0.21
N TYR A 594 -10.44 11.12 -0.81
CA TYR A 594 -11.48 11.42 -1.79
C TYR A 594 -12.84 10.84 -1.40
N ALA A 595 -13.90 11.63 -1.65
CA ALA A 595 -15.26 11.12 -1.80
C ALA A 595 -15.44 10.63 -3.24
N GLN A 596 -15.92 9.41 -3.41
CA GLN A 596 -16.08 8.75 -4.71
C GLN A 596 -17.54 8.84 -5.18
N GLU A 597 -17.79 8.59 -6.46
CA GLU A 597 -19.12 8.62 -7.07
C GLU A 597 -19.81 9.98 -6.94
N THR A 598 -19.01 11.06 -6.98
CA THR A 598 -19.47 12.44 -6.89
C THR A 598 -19.30 13.16 -8.24
N GLY A 599 -20.40 13.54 -8.87
CA GLY A 599 -20.34 14.22 -10.17
C GLY A 599 -19.80 13.34 -11.29
N VAL A 600 -19.10 13.94 -12.26
CA VAL A 600 -18.59 13.28 -13.48
C VAL A 600 -17.10 13.52 -13.72
N ASP A 601 -16.46 14.35 -12.91
CA ASP A 601 -15.08 14.78 -13.04
C ASP A 601 -14.31 14.53 -11.74
N GLN A 602 -13.00 14.63 -11.81
CA GLN A 602 -12.18 14.80 -10.62
C GLN A 602 -12.25 16.27 -10.18
N VAL A 603 -12.52 16.50 -8.89
CA VAL A 603 -12.61 17.85 -8.32
C VAL A 603 -11.61 17.99 -7.19
N ASP A 604 -10.80 19.07 -7.20
CA ASP A 604 -9.91 19.41 -6.10
C ASP A 604 -10.64 20.26 -5.04
N THR A 605 -9.98 20.55 -3.91
CA THR A 605 -10.56 21.37 -2.82
C THR A 605 -10.85 22.82 -3.21
N ALA A 606 -10.23 23.33 -4.25
CA ALA A 606 -10.50 24.65 -4.81
C ALA A 606 -11.70 24.65 -5.78
N GLY A 607 -12.27 23.47 -6.08
CA GLY A 607 -13.39 23.30 -7.01
C GLY A 607 -12.94 23.21 -8.49
N ASN A 608 -11.64 23.09 -8.76
CA ASN A 608 -11.16 22.89 -10.14
C ASN A 608 -11.53 21.49 -10.60
N LYS A 609 -12.03 21.39 -11.83
CA LYS A 609 -12.48 20.14 -12.43
C LYS A 609 -11.47 19.62 -13.44
N THR A 610 -11.12 18.36 -13.32
CA THR A 610 -10.32 17.62 -14.30
C THR A 610 -11.17 16.52 -14.88
N ALA A 611 -11.32 16.51 -16.21
CA ALA A 611 -12.12 15.49 -16.88
C ALA A 611 -11.51 14.10 -16.73
N ILE A 612 -12.34 13.11 -16.41
CA ILE A 612 -11.96 11.70 -16.35
C ILE A 612 -11.99 11.15 -17.80
N PRO A 613 -10.86 10.62 -18.32
CA PRO A 613 -10.75 10.19 -19.71
C PRO A 613 -11.37 8.81 -19.93
N ALA A 614 -12.69 8.69 -19.77
CA ALA A 614 -13.39 7.43 -19.95
C ALA A 614 -13.48 7.04 -21.43
N PHE A 615 -13.22 5.78 -21.74
CA PHE A 615 -13.41 5.20 -23.08
C PHE A 615 -13.88 3.75 -22.97
N ILE A 616 -14.44 3.26 -24.09
CA ILE A 616 -14.81 1.85 -24.25
C ILE A 616 -14.57 1.43 -25.70
N GLU A 617 -14.06 0.22 -25.92
CA GLU A 617 -13.74 -0.35 -27.22
C GLU A 617 -14.48 -1.68 -27.42
N SER A 618 -15.12 -1.84 -28.58
CA SER A 618 -15.75 -3.11 -28.97
C SER A 618 -14.74 -4.04 -29.64
N GLY A 619 -15.03 -5.34 -29.62
CA GLY A 619 -14.40 -6.28 -30.53
C GLY A 619 -14.70 -5.95 -31.99
N ASP A 620 -13.91 -6.51 -32.88
CA ASP A 620 -14.14 -6.38 -34.33
C ASP A 620 -15.53 -6.97 -34.67
N PHE A 621 -16.25 -6.30 -35.54
CA PHE A 621 -17.53 -6.80 -36.01
C PHE A 621 -17.61 -6.78 -37.52
N SER A 622 -18.21 -7.80 -38.08
CA SER A 622 -18.54 -7.88 -39.47
C SER A 622 -20.05 -7.81 -39.67
N LEU A 623 -20.53 -6.97 -40.55
CA LEU A 623 -21.96 -6.90 -40.90
C LEU A 623 -22.35 -8.02 -41.85
N ASN A 624 -21.99 -9.26 -41.52
CA ASN A 624 -22.24 -10.40 -42.38
C ASN A 624 -23.63 -10.99 -42.15
N ILE A 625 -24.47 -10.99 -43.14
CA ILE A 625 -25.86 -11.51 -43.08
C ILE A 625 -25.94 -13.05 -43.22
N GLU A 626 -24.85 -13.70 -43.71
CA GLU A 626 -24.89 -15.14 -44.07
C GLU A 626 -23.66 -16.00 -43.64
N GLY A 627 -22.85 -15.56 -42.69
CA GLY A 627 -21.75 -16.40 -42.18
C GLY A 627 -20.47 -16.49 -43.07
N ASN A 628 -20.34 -15.71 -44.11
CA ASN A 628 -19.16 -15.65 -44.95
C ASN A 628 -18.23 -14.50 -44.54
N ALA A 629 -17.11 -14.79 -43.95
CA ALA A 629 -16.12 -13.84 -43.41
C ALA A 629 -15.31 -13.06 -44.46
N GLN A 630 -15.69 -13.08 -45.74
CA GLN A 630 -14.92 -12.46 -46.86
C GLN A 630 -15.73 -11.37 -47.56
N VAL A 631 -16.30 -10.42 -46.82
CA VAL A 631 -17.09 -9.34 -47.42
C VAL A 631 -16.47 -8.00 -47.10
N PHE A 632 -16.14 -7.19 -48.06
CA PHE A 632 -15.79 -5.80 -47.88
C PHE A 632 -16.99 -5.01 -47.36
N MET A 633 -16.85 -4.35 -46.22
CA MET A 633 -17.88 -3.51 -45.65
C MET A 633 -17.72 -2.06 -46.10
N SER A 634 -18.81 -1.45 -46.55
CA SER A 634 -18.88 -0.02 -46.82
C SER A 634 -19.86 0.64 -45.86
N MET A 635 -19.35 1.35 -44.84
CA MET A 635 -20.19 2.09 -43.93
C MET A 635 -20.51 3.48 -44.48
N ARG A 636 -21.79 3.79 -44.68
CA ARG A 636 -22.24 5.11 -45.18
C ARG A 636 -22.86 5.97 -44.08
N ARG A 637 -23.31 5.36 -43.02
CA ARG A 637 -23.98 6.03 -41.89
C ARG A 637 -23.78 5.24 -40.60
N PHE A 638 -23.45 5.95 -39.55
CA PHE A 638 -23.42 5.46 -38.18
C PHE A 638 -24.42 6.29 -37.35
N VAL A 639 -25.22 5.62 -36.54
CA VAL A 639 -26.20 6.27 -35.66
C VAL A 639 -25.92 5.77 -34.25
N PRO A 640 -25.24 6.55 -33.39
CA PRO A 640 -25.05 6.17 -31.99
C PRO A 640 -26.37 6.32 -31.27
N ASP A 641 -26.70 5.35 -30.42
CA ASP A 641 -27.88 5.34 -29.56
C ASP A 641 -27.45 5.42 -28.09
N PHE A 642 -27.65 6.57 -27.46
CA PHE A 642 -27.34 6.81 -26.08
C PHE A 642 -28.64 6.94 -25.26
N LYS A 643 -28.75 6.18 -24.17
CA LYS A 643 -29.87 6.31 -23.24
C LYS A 643 -29.84 7.68 -22.55
N THR A 644 -28.65 8.15 -22.16
CA THR A 644 -28.41 9.45 -21.55
C THR A 644 -27.02 9.91 -21.95
N ILE A 645 -26.89 11.16 -22.36
CA ILE A 645 -25.58 11.77 -22.63
C ILE A 645 -25.53 13.13 -21.93
N GLN A 646 -24.46 13.35 -21.17
CA GLN A 646 -24.15 14.60 -20.51
C GLN A 646 -22.80 15.08 -21.04
N GLY A 647 -22.79 16.25 -21.71
CA GLY A 647 -21.65 16.74 -22.45
C GLY A 647 -21.52 16.07 -23.83
N ASP A 648 -20.31 16.01 -24.34
CA ASP A 648 -20.01 15.47 -25.67
C ASP A 648 -19.38 14.09 -25.57
N ALA A 649 -19.79 13.17 -26.44
CA ALA A 649 -19.12 11.89 -26.64
C ALA A 649 -18.39 11.91 -28.00
N GLN A 650 -17.25 11.23 -28.05
CA GLN A 650 -16.49 11.06 -29.30
C GLN A 650 -16.56 9.59 -29.74
N VAL A 651 -16.80 9.38 -31.03
CA VAL A 651 -16.82 8.05 -31.63
C VAL A 651 -15.71 7.97 -32.66
N THR A 652 -14.82 6.99 -32.49
CA THR A 652 -13.75 6.67 -33.46
C THR A 652 -14.00 5.30 -34.02
N ILE A 653 -13.90 5.13 -35.33
CA ILE A 653 -14.07 3.84 -36.01
C ILE A 653 -12.71 3.37 -36.47
N LEU A 654 -12.25 2.26 -35.91
CA LEU A 654 -11.03 1.58 -36.27
C LEU A 654 -11.33 0.60 -37.41
N LEU A 655 -10.44 0.50 -38.40
CA LEU A 655 -10.60 -0.37 -39.56
C LEU A 655 -9.44 -1.35 -39.61
N ARG A 656 -9.71 -2.59 -40.04
CA ARG A 656 -8.69 -3.62 -40.34
C ARG A 656 -9.03 -4.29 -41.67
N ASP A 657 -8.02 -4.59 -42.45
CA ASP A 657 -8.20 -5.32 -43.71
C ASP A 657 -8.27 -6.86 -43.45
N PHE A 658 -7.53 -7.34 -42.45
CA PHE A 658 -7.48 -8.74 -42.05
C PHE A 658 -7.47 -8.88 -40.52
N PRO A 659 -7.96 -10.00 -39.97
CA PRO A 659 -8.02 -10.20 -38.53
C PRO A 659 -6.68 -10.07 -37.77
N SER A 660 -5.57 -10.34 -38.46
CA SER A 660 -4.21 -10.26 -37.88
C SER A 660 -3.51 -8.94 -38.12
N ASP A 661 -4.13 -8.03 -38.90
CA ASP A 661 -3.52 -6.75 -39.16
C ASP A 661 -3.49 -5.85 -37.93
N THR A 662 -2.47 -5.03 -37.84
CA THR A 662 -2.49 -3.84 -37.02
C THR A 662 -3.54 -2.87 -37.56
N GLU A 663 -4.14 -2.08 -36.69
CA GLU A 663 -5.12 -1.07 -37.09
C GLU A 663 -4.63 -0.21 -38.24
N VAL A 664 -5.54 0.12 -39.15
CA VAL A 664 -5.25 1.01 -40.24
C VAL A 664 -4.75 2.36 -39.71
N SER A 665 -3.68 2.88 -40.25
CA SER A 665 -3.00 4.10 -39.81
C SER A 665 -3.86 5.39 -39.85
N SER A 666 -5.10 5.31 -40.29
CA SER A 666 -6.04 6.44 -40.40
C SER A 666 -7.43 6.03 -39.89
N PRO A 667 -7.68 6.05 -38.57
CA PRO A 667 -9.01 5.82 -38.05
C PRO A 667 -10.00 6.87 -38.56
N LEU A 668 -11.27 6.49 -38.72
CA LEU A 668 -12.35 7.41 -39.07
C LEU A 668 -12.87 8.13 -37.82
N GLY A 669 -12.82 9.43 -37.83
CA GLY A 669 -13.23 10.27 -36.69
C GLY A 669 -12.04 10.99 -36.04
N PRO A 670 -12.16 11.45 -34.77
CA PRO A 670 -13.34 11.30 -33.92
C PRO A 670 -14.56 12.08 -34.39
N PHE A 671 -15.73 11.46 -34.35
CA PHE A 671 -17.02 12.11 -34.61
C PHE A 671 -17.63 12.55 -33.27
N THR A 672 -17.91 13.84 -33.11
CA THR A 672 -18.52 14.37 -31.90
C THR A 672 -20.03 14.16 -31.93
N VAL A 673 -20.55 13.58 -30.86
CA VAL A 673 -21.99 13.45 -30.58
C VAL A 673 -22.29 14.34 -29.40
N THR A 674 -23.03 15.43 -29.65
CA THR A 674 -23.37 16.41 -28.62
C THR A 674 -24.69 16.00 -27.95
N GLY A 675 -24.69 15.99 -26.63
CA GLY A 675 -25.93 15.76 -25.84
C GLY A 675 -26.87 16.95 -26.05
N SER A 676 -28.14 16.65 -26.32
CA SER A 676 -29.17 17.70 -26.23
C SER A 676 -29.32 18.09 -24.77
N THR A 677 -29.10 19.36 -24.46
CA THR A 677 -29.35 19.95 -23.14
C THR A 677 -30.83 19.92 -22.79
#